data_9ed05fb503ef1a7e6fbad441d937cb6c
#
_entry.id   9ed05fb503ef1a7e6fbad441d937cb6c
#
_cell.length_a   1.000
_cell.length_b   1.000
_cell.length_c   1.000
_cell.angle_alpha   90.00
_cell.angle_beta   90.00
_cell.angle_gamma   90.00
#
_symmetry.space_group_name_H-M   'P 1'
#
loop_
_entity.id
_entity.type
_entity.pdbx_description
1 polymer ?
#
loop_
_entity_poly.entity_id
_entity_poly.type
_entity_poly.pdbx_seq_one_letter_code
_entity_poly.pdbx_strand_id
1 'polypeptide(L)'
;MSWIQKLCDVYDNVIETTAADGDGALLPVGFLRKPIKYNIILSPQGEFVTAQVIPDEEQLCPIPSTPAAEGRTGENGTPFPLADQLKYLLCEDGVENPRFENYLQQLADWCAEPDAPACLRVLHDYLAQRTLYADLLGVPGLKLKYHKDENAHDAKGADAKSIACFSIQSASEENRLWMRADVRESWSKRYFASIEGQEANLCYVTGKYLPILALHPGVLGKAKLISAKDDGFPFQYRGRFMEERGAAAVSVYASAKAHNALRWLLSHQGFSRYGMSIVCWNTAAPVLDTNALFPDEADPDKEKPLPDTFENYAKALRDAVLSNYTRLHNYADPDALTEEALQRMEQIVILGLEAATTGRASIIYYQEIPGNLYQARLDAWDRACRWEMPGTQREVRPPEWREICEAVMGHDAVQTARKDFKCDKAVTKLMRENQLLLIGCTTGGRALPRSFPEQAFHRAVQPLRFTDSSGRWKPFAWMQCVATACALARKHRIDRALPEISHVLDPACCVRDYLYGRLFAVAHALECAARDDRNAQTCAVRCMARFVQRPGETWQQLYLQLLPYLKHLGKSGHIARDYQRLLGQIEQQFREDDRLSARPLSDLFLAGFSAQLRELYLPAAERQQLPDPRPYAPPTTRDALFGCLLAVADDCEWNAERRLAAGKIVSDRDGRTNAMQLTAAFAASPAETWCRVHDRLIPYLERSGVDAANYVQRLLRRIEQGFDPMQRLAQAPLGNGFLHGYLCMRCALMTRGGLETAARKPVHRDFAVNCRDDAFGALLALENRIERWVLDREKPDTQNRPSNAMRFLTRAAQRPDEVCAYLEARAYPYRKKLGFPYWITAEYQALHACVDANGWQTGDPLDAGYLYAFYIYEPKTHGRTSDGKEG
;
A
#
# COMPACT_ATOMS: atom_id res chain seq x y z
N MET A 1 33.25 -8.33 6.57
CA MET A 1 33.54 -7.53 7.79
C MET A 1 32.38 -7.64 8.76
N SER A 2 32.63 -7.62 10.06
CA SER A 2 31.54 -7.69 11.04
C SER A 2 30.88 -6.31 11.23
N TRP A 3 29.66 -6.26 11.73
CA TRP A 3 28.97 -5.01 12.06
C TRP A 3 29.79 -4.13 13.02
N ILE A 4 30.55 -4.73 13.94
CA ILE A 4 31.43 -4.02 14.88
C ILE A 4 32.55 -3.29 14.13
N GLN A 5 33.18 -3.95 13.14
CA GLN A 5 34.22 -3.34 12.32
C GLN A 5 33.68 -2.09 11.61
N LYS A 6 32.49 -2.21 11.00
CA LYS A 6 31.88 -1.08 10.27
C LYS A 6 31.53 0.11 11.18
N LEU A 7 31.19 -0.17 12.44
CA LEU A 7 31.00 0.90 13.43
C LEU A 7 32.32 1.51 13.88
N CYS A 8 33.39 0.74 13.96
CA CYS A 8 34.75 1.28 14.20
C CYS A 8 35.16 2.19 13.03
N ASP A 9 34.91 1.77 11.81
CA ASP A 9 35.19 2.59 10.60
C ASP A 9 34.41 3.91 10.63
N VAL A 10 33.12 3.87 11.01
CA VAL A 10 32.33 5.10 11.24
C VAL A 10 32.95 5.98 12.31
N TYR A 11 33.36 5.38 13.44
CA TYR A 11 34.02 6.14 14.50
C TYR A 11 35.25 6.89 14.02
N ASP A 12 36.17 6.17 13.37
CA ASP A 12 37.42 6.71 12.86
C ASP A 12 37.25 7.81 11.80
N ASN A 13 36.20 7.67 10.95
CA ASN A 13 35.87 8.66 9.91
C ASN A 13 35.20 9.94 10.43
N VAL A 14 34.50 9.87 11.57
CA VAL A 14 33.60 10.95 12.03
C VAL A 14 34.16 11.71 13.24
N ILE A 15 35.00 11.08 14.06
CA ILE A 15 35.43 11.65 15.35
C ILE A 15 36.05 13.05 15.21
N GLU A 16 36.91 13.28 14.22
CA GLU A 16 37.54 14.56 13.98
C GLU A 16 36.61 15.61 13.37
N THR A 17 35.68 15.17 12.53
CA THR A 17 34.75 16.06 11.80
C THR A 17 33.65 16.61 12.67
N THR A 18 33.21 15.86 13.68
CA THR A 18 32.15 16.27 14.61
C THR A 18 32.68 16.97 15.87
N ALA A 19 34.00 17.04 16.07
CA ALA A 19 34.58 17.69 17.24
C ALA A 19 34.10 19.15 17.46
N ALA A 20 33.73 19.85 16.37
CA ALA A 20 33.23 21.20 16.39
C ALA A 20 31.68 21.30 16.66
N ASP A 21 30.94 20.19 16.62
CA ASP A 21 29.46 20.18 16.68
C ASP A 21 28.89 20.29 18.11
N GLY A 22 29.73 20.58 19.10
CA GLY A 22 29.31 20.78 20.48
C GLY A 22 28.57 19.55 21.04
N ASP A 23 27.31 19.73 21.45
CA ASP A 23 26.49 18.64 22.01
C ASP A 23 26.13 17.54 21.01
N GLY A 24 26.28 17.80 19.73
CA GLY A 24 26.11 16.80 18.64
C GLY A 24 27.33 15.91 18.39
N ALA A 25 28.51 16.23 18.96
CA ALA A 25 29.76 15.55 18.65
C ALA A 25 29.79 14.06 19.04
N LEU A 26 30.47 13.25 18.22
CA LEU A 26 30.82 11.88 18.60
C LEU A 26 31.79 11.89 19.78
N LEU A 27 31.55 11.09 20.80
CA LEU A 27 32.34 11.11 22.01
C LEU A 27 33.67 10.33 21.83
N PRO A 28 34.79 10.85 22.37
CA PRO A 28 36.04 10.11 22.46
C PRO A 28 35.89 8.81 23.27
N VAL A 29 36.84 7.90 23.08
CA VAL A 29 36.93 6.68 23.91
C VAL A 29 37.12 7.09 25.36
N GLY A 30 36.40 6.45 26.28
CA GLY A 30 36.44 6.76 27.72
C GLY A 30 35.43 7.82 28.15
N PHE A 31 34.49 8.22 27.24
CA PHE A 31 33.40 9.15 27.57
C PHE A 31 32.04 8.56 27.25
N LEU A 32 31.01 9.04 27.96
CA LEU A 32 29.64 8.60 27.85
C LEU A 32 28.68 9.79 28.08
N ARG A 33 27.56 9.90 27.29
CA ARG A 33 26.50 10.88 27.61
C ARG A 33 25.61 10.37 28.71
N LYS A 34 25.35 11.23 29.71
CA LYS A 34 24.43 10.97 30.82
C LYS A 34 23.54 12.18 31.09
N PRO A 35 22.27 11.95 31.45
CA PRO A 35 21.43 13.05 31.91
C PRO A 35 21.93 13.55 33.28
N ILE A 36 22.42 14.78 33.30
CA ILE A 36 22.89 15.46 34.50
C ILE A 36 21.80 16.42 34.96
N LYS A 37 21.34 16.24 36.21
CA LYS A 37 20.27 17.07 36.75
C LYS A 37 20.78 18.31 37.50
N TYR A 38 21.88 18.17 38.19
CA TYR A 38 22.41 19.23 39.05
C TYR A 38 23.80 19.65 38.61
N ASN A 39 24.01 20.96 38.48
CA ASN A 39 25.34 21.56 38.36
C ASN A 39 25.71 22.27 39.67
N ILE A 40 26.76 21.80 40.32
CA ILE A 40 27.28 22.32 41.57
C ILE A 40 28.42 23.28 41.22
N ILE A 41 28.31 24.52 41.66
CA ILE A 41 29.23 25.61 41.33
C ILE A 41 30.10 25.94 42.53
N LEU A 42 31.42 25.84 42.34
CA LEU A 42 32.45 26.16 43.34
C LEU A 42 33.19 27.43 42.93
N SER A 43 33.75 28.13 43.92
CA SER A 43 34.72 29.20 43.69
C SER A 43 36.07 28.63 43.26
N PRO A 44 37.00 29.45 42.71
CA PRO A 44 38.39 28.99 42.46
C PRO A 44 39.15 28.52 43.67
N GLN A 45 38.71 28.94 44.88
CA GLN A 45 39.29 28.56 46.18
C GLN A 45 38.70 27.26 46.75
N GLY A 46 37.67 26.68 46.05
CA GLY A 46 36.99 25.48 46.49
C GLY A 46 35.85 25.69 47.48
N GLU A 47 35.31 26.91 47.57
CA GLU A 47 34.14 27.24 48.39
C GLU A 47 32.87 26.99 47.61
N PHE A 48 31.83 26.47 48.25
CA PHE A 48 30.53 26.30 47.65
C PHE A 48 29.87 27.64 47.31
N VAL A 49 29.45 27.86 46.08
CA VAL A 49 28.77 29.10 45.66
C VAL A 49 27.27 28.88 45.54
N THR A 50 26.84 27.90 44.75
CA THR A 50 25.44 27.55 44.57
C THR A 50 25.31 26.21 43.81
N ALA A 51 24.08 25.71 43.69
CA ALA A 51 23.74 24.61 42.79
C ALA A 51 22.53 24.96 41.96
N GLN A 52 22.54 24.54 40.71
CA GLN A 52 21.49 24.81 39.73
C GLN A 52 20.94 23.51 39.16
N VAL A 53 19.62 23.49 38.90
CA VAL A 53 19.01 22.41 38.10
C VAL A 53 19.23 22.73 36.65
N ILE A 54 19.84 21.79 35.92
CA ILE A 54 20.06 21.90 34.48
C ILE A 54 18.71 21.70 33.78
N PRO A 55 18.30 22.56 32.85
CA PRO A 55 17.08 22.36 32.03
C PRO A 55 17.09 21.02 31.31
N ASP A 56 15.93 20.38 31.17
CA ASP A 56 15.81 19.02 30.59
C ASP A 56 16.44 18.91 29.20
N GLU A 57 16.41 19.97 28.41
CA GLU A 57 16.98 20.05 27.06
C GLU A 57 18.52 20.03 27.04
N GLU A 58 19.17 20.49 28.16
CA GLU A 58 20.62 20.58 28.29
C GLU A 58 21.23 19.47 29.15
N GLN A 59 20.42 18.56 29.69
CA GLN A 59 20.87 17.57 30.67
C GLN A 59 21.83 16.52 30.10
N LEU A 60 21.76 16.23 28.77
CA LEU A 60 22.53 15.12 28.20
C LEU A 60 23.99 15.51 27.97
N CYS A 61 24.81 15.46 29.00
CA CYS A 61 26.21 15.92 29.00
C CYS A 61 27.20 14.79 28.83
N PRO A 62 28.36 15.03 28.17
CA PRO A 62 29.47 14.07 28.09
C PRO A 62 30.22 14.02 29.46
N ILE A 63 30.37 12.82 30.02
CA ILE A 63 31.14 12.60 31.24
C ILE A 63 32.22 11.53 31.04
N PRO A 64 33.32 11.58 31.74
CA PRO A 64 34.30 10.50 31.81
C PRO A 64 33.65 9.20 32.24
N SER A 65 34.07 8.08 31.68
CA SER A 65 33.48 6.77 31.97
C SER A 65 34.50 5.64 31.87
N THR A 66 34.26 4.59 32.66
CA THR A 66 34.95 3.31 32.54
C THR A 66 33.96 2.19 32.29
N PRO A 67 34.36 1.08 31.66
CA PRO A 67 33.48 -0.08 31.48
C PRO A 67 32.93 -0.64 32.78
N ALA A 68 33.71 -0.56 33.87
CA ALA A 68 33.32 -0.98 35.21
C ALA A 68 32.20 -0.05 35.78
N ALA A 69 32.31 1.26 35.59
CA ALA A 69 31.29 2.22 36.01
C ALA A 69 29.99 2.06 35.19
N GLU A 70 30.07 1.81 33.88
CA GLU A 70 28.90 1.56 33.04
C GLU A 70 28.18 0.25 33.41
N GLY A 71 28.92 -0.78 33.75
CA GLY A 71 28.40 -2.10 34.10
C GLY A 71 28.03 -2.29 35.58
N ARG A 72 28.19 -1.27 36.40
CA ARG A 72 28.02 -1.37 37.86
C ARG A 72 26.68 -1.87 38.33
N THR A 73 26.67 -2.83 39.20
CA THR A 73 25.50 -3.38 39.89
C THR A 73 25.78 -3.55 41.35
N GLY A 74 24.79 -3.35 42.22
CA GLY A 74 24.94 -3.51 43.67
C GLY A 74 25.44 -2.27 44.42
N GLU A 75 25.86 -2.46 45.68
CA GLU A 75 26.16 -1.37 46.62
C GLU A 75 27.53 -0.77 46.41
N ASN A 76 28.51 -1.57 46.00
CA ASN A 76 29.92 -1.17 45.89
C ASN A 76 30.38 -0.98 44.42
N GLY A 77 29.49 -0.52 43.56
CA GLY A 77 29.86 -0.32 42.16
C GLY A 77 30.86 0.80 41.94
N THR A 78 31.79 0.65 40.99
CA THR A 78 32.75 1.65 40.56
C THR A 78 32.06 2.98 40.20
N PRO A 79 32.48 4.12 40.74
CA PRO A 79 31.89 5.43 40.44
C PRO A 79 32.23 5.89 39.00
N PHE A 80 31.43 6.76 38.46
CA PHE A 80 31.79 7.54 37.27
C PHE A 80 32.76 8.64 37.70
N PRO A 81 33.84 8.84 36.98
CA PRO A 81 34.75 9.94 37.27
C PRO A 81 34.08 11.31 37.04
N LEU A 82 34.40 12.30 37.88
CA LEU A 82 33.97 13.69 37.72
C LEU A 82 32.48 13.98 37.97
N ALA A 83 31.57 13.10 37.56
CA ALA A 83 30.12 13.30 37.69
C ALA A 83 29.44 12.00 38.06
N ASP A 84 28.66 11.93 39.11
CA ASP A 84 27.94 10.70 39.49
C ASP A 84 26.59 11.01 40.16
N GLN A 85 25.86 9.96 40.49
CA GLN A 85 24.62 10.02 41.23
C GLN A 85 24.86 10.61 42.64
N LEU A 86 23.93 11.41 43.14
CA LEU A 86 24.06 12.04 44.44
C LEU A 86 24.41 11.06 45.55
N LYS A 87 23.95 9.82 45.52
CA LYS A 87 24.32 8.79 46.48
C LYS A 87 25.81 8.40 46.49
N TYR A 88 26.56 8.75 45.43
CA TYR A 88 28.03 8.61 45.36
C TYR A 88 28.78 9.86 45.78
N LEU A 89 28.10 11.01 45.79
CA LEU A 89 28.70 12.31 46.04
C LEU A 89 28.39 12.86 47.43
N LEU A 90 27.30 12.42 48.06
CA LEU A 90 26.85 12.91 49.35
C LEU A 90 27.35 12.00 50.50
N CYS A 91 28.07 12.58 51.39
CA CYS A 91 28.50 11.97 52.63
C CYS A 91 28.54 13.05 53.74
N GLU A 92 28.11 12.72 54.94
CA GLU A 92 28.23 13.59 56.10
C GLU A 92 29.38 13.10 56.97
N ASP A 93 29.91 14.01 57.77
CA ASP A 93 31.00 13.67 58.70
C ASP A 93 30.54 12.63 59.74
N GLY A 94 31.39 11.59 59.93
CA GLY A 94 31.08 10.49 60.82
C GLY A 94 30.13 9.42 60.23
N VAL A 95 29.71 9.51 58.99
CA VAL A 95 28.86 8.49 58.28
C VAL A 95 29.71 7.72 57.29
N GLU A 96 29.74 6.37 57.41
CA GLU A 96 30.37 5.54 56.43
C GLU A 96 29.51 5.45 55.15
N ASN A 97 30.06 5.87 54.01
CA ASN A 97 29.46 5.67 52.67
C ASN A 97 30.52 5.10 51.70
N PRO A 98 30.59 3.80 51.55
CA PRO A 98 31.62 3.16 50.69
C PRO A 98 31.61 3.68 49.26
N ARG A 99 30.44 4.12 48.73
CA ARG A 99 30.33 4.71 47.39
C ARG A 99 31.04 6.06 47.31
N PHE A 100 30.88 6.89 48.33
CA PHE A 100 31.56 8.17 48.43
C PHE A 100 33.06 8.00 48.59
N GLU A 101 33.50 7.09 49.47
CA GLU A 101 34.92 6.83 49.68
C GLU A 101 35.58 6.34 48.37
N ASN A 102 34.91 5.43 47.63
CA ASN A 102 35.42 4.98 46.35
C ASN A 102 35.48 6.12 45.31
N TYR A 103 34.49 7.05 45.33
CA TYR A 103 34.53 8.22 44.46
C TYR A 103 35.66 9.18 44.81
N LEU A 104 35.82 9.47 46.08
CA LEU A 104 36.87 10.38 46.58
C LEU A 104 38.25 9.80 46.29
N GLN A 105 38.47 8.50 46.56
CA GLN A 105 39.74 7.82 46.27
C GLN A 105 40.04 7.85 44.75
N GLN A 106 39.05 7.56 43.87
CA GLN A 106 39.27 7.64 42.46
C GLN A 106 39.69 9.04 41.99
N LEU A 107 39.10 10.08 42.59
CA LEU A 107 39.44 11.46 42.30
C LEU A 107 40.84 11.80 42.84
N ALA A 108 41.21 11.33 44.06
CA ALA A 108 42.53 11.49 44.63
C ALA A 108 43.60 10.85 43.77
N ASP A 109 43.37 9.60 43.28
CA ASP A 109 44.28 8.89 42.39
C ASP A 109 44.47 9.65 41.07
N TRP A 110 43.43 10.31 40.55
CA TRP A 110 43.53 11.14 39.37
C TRP A 110 44.30 12.43 39.62
N CYS A 111 44.07 13.09 40.76
CA CYS A 111 44.84 14.26 41.17
C CYS A 111 46.34 14.01 41.44
N ALA A 112 46.72 12.75 41.69
CA ALA A 112 48.12 12.37 41.91
C ALA A 112 48.91 12.23 40.59
N GLU A 113 48.28 12.24 39.43
CA GLU A 113 48.99 12.15 38.16
C GLU A 113 49.73 13.44 37.81
N PRO A 114 50.90 13.35 37.13
CA PRO A 114 51.76 14.52 36.84
C PRO A 114 51.05 15.61 36.05
N ASP A 115 50.15 15.22 35.13
CA ASP A 115 49.43 16.12 34.20
C ASP A 115 47.99 16.39 34.65
N ALA A 116 47.63 16.13 35.91
CA ALA A 116 46.30 16.34 36.43
C ALA A 116 45.97 17.84 36.49
N PRO A 117 44.83 18.31 35.89
CA PRO A 117 44.40 19.69 35.99
C PRO A 117 44.19 20.15 37.43
N ALA A 118 44.66 21.36 37.75
CA ALA A 118 44.57 21.91 39.14
C ALA A 118 43.12 21.97 39.64
N CYS A 119 42.13 22.14 38.78
CA CYS A 119 40.72 22.18 39.15
C CYS A 119 40.20 20.86 39.77
N LEU A 120 40.82 19.71 39.46
CA LEU A 120 40.46 18.44 40.10
C LEU A 120 40.83 18.39 41.54
N ARG A 121 41.95 19.03 41.92
CA ARG A 121 42.39 19.13 43.31
C ARG A 121 41.43 20.03 44.10
N VAL A 122 41.00 21.13 43.51
CA VAL A 122 39.97 22.02 44.11
C VAL A 122 38.66 21.23 44.38
N LEU A 123 38.23 20.43 43.44
CA LEU A 123 37.06 19.58 43.62
C LEU A 123 37.25 18.50 44.70
N HIS A 124 38.44 17.84 44.70
CA HIS A 124 38.77 16.84 45.69
C HIS A 124 38.77 17.41 47.11
N ASP A 125 39.44 18.55 47.31
CA ASP A 125 39.56 19.19 48.61
C ASP A 125 38.19 19.71 49.13
N TYR A 126 37.32 20.16 48.24
CA TYR A 126 35.97 20.51 48.63
C TYR A 126 35.18 19.25 49.08
N LEU A 127 35.16 18.18 48.27
CA LEU A 127 34.43 16.95 48.63
C LEU A 127 34.96 16.27 49.88
N ALA A 128 36.27 16.36 50.14
CA ALA A 128 36.89 15.84 51.36
C ALA A 128 36.37 16.50 52.65
N GLN A 129 35.81 17.71 52.56
CA GLN A 129 35.16 18.41 53.70
C GLN A 129 33.80 17.80 54.07
N ARG A 130 33.19 16.99 53.22
CA ARG A 130 31.89 16.30 53.45
C ARG A 130 30.69 17.24 53.66
N THR A 131 30.78 18.51 53.20
CA THR A 131 29.76 19.54 53.41
C THR A 131 28.66 19.58 52.35
N LEU A 132 28.86 18.92 51.20
CA LEU A 132 28.01 19.05 50.03
C LEU A 132 26.50 18.82 50.31
N TYR A 133 26.14 17.90 51.20
CA TYR A 133 24.74 17.67 51.56
C TYR A 133 24.12 18.88 52.26
N ALA A 134 24.82 19.44 53.25
CA ALA A 134 24.39 20.63 53.95
C ALA A 134 24.32 21.85 53.01
N ASP A 135 25.28 22.00 52.13
CA ASP A 135 25.37 23.10 51.18
C ASP A 135 24.18 23.06 50.20
N LEU A 136 23.83 21.86 49.71
CA LEU A 136 22.66 21.69 48.79
C LEU A 136 21.34 21.99 49.48
N LEU A 137 21.19 21.66 50.80
CA LEU A 137 19.99 22.01 51.57
C LEU A 137 19.88 23.51 51.81
N GLY A 138 21.00 24.24 51.83
CA GLY A 138 21.08 25.67 51.98
C GLY A 138 20.70 26.49 50.74
N VAL A 139 20.57 25.87 49.58
CA VAL A 139 20.28 26.58 48.29
C VAL A 139 18.82 27.01 48.22
N PRO A 140 18.50 28.32 48.14
CA PRO A 140 17.15 28.80 48.05
C PRO A 140 16.45 28.30 46.79
N GLY A 141 15.28 27.65 46.97
CA GLY A 141 14.46 27.15 45.84
C GLY A 141 14.84 25.76 45.31
N LEU A 142 15.94 25.16 45.72
CA LEU A 142 16.32 23.81 45.38
C LEU A 142 15.52 22.80 46.25
N LYS A 143 14.56 22.09 45.63
CA LYS A 143 13.76 21.06 46.32
C LYS A 143 14.41 19.69 46.14
N LEU A 144 15.37 19.36 46.99
CA LEU A 144 16.04 18.06 46.95
C LEU A 144 15.15 17.00 47.61
N LYS A 145 14.75 15.98 46.83
CA LYS A 145 14.03 14.79 47.30
C LYS A 145 15.01 13.68 47.66
N TYR A 146 15.77 13.91 48.72
CA TYR A 146 16.80 13.00 49.22
C TYR A 146 16.49 12.75 50.72
N HIS A 147 16.32 11.45 51.07
CA HIS A 147 16.08 11.06 52.47
C HIS A 147 17.16 10.11 52.91
N LYS A 148 17.63 10.36 54.09
CA LYS A 148 18.56 9.51 54.81
C LYS A 148 17.77 8.36 55.45
N ASP A 149 18.24 7.12 55.32
CA ASP A 149 17.66 5.97 56.02
C ASP A 149 18.44 5.80 57.33
N GLU A 150 17.73 5.85 58.48
CA GLU A 150 18.38 5.81 59.79
C GLU A 150 19.20 4.52 60.07
N ASN A 151 18.97 3.46 59.27
CA ASN A 151 19.64 2.16 59.47
C ASN A 151 20.34 1.60 58.24
N ALA A 152 20.51 2.34 57.19
CA ALA A 152 21.08 1.79 55.94
C ALA A 152 21.97 2.80 55.24
N HIS A 153 23.05 2.27 54.71
CA HIS A 153 23.96 2.92 53.78
C HIS A 153 23.31 3.30 52.45
N ASP A 154 21.95 3.19 52.32
CA ASP A 154 21.21 3.49 51.12
C ASP A 154 20.41 4.79 51.23
N ALA A 155 20.83 5.78 50.46
CA ALA A 155 20.05 7.00 50.25
C ALA A 155 18.75 6.69 49.53
N LYS A 156 17.59 6.97 50.15
CA LYS A 156 16.26 6.86 49.59
C LYS A 156 15.76 8.22 49.11
N GLY A 157 15.08 8.26 48.02
CA GLY A 157 14.47 9.46 47.46
C GLY A 157 14.63 9.53 45.94
N ALA A 158 13.77 10.31 45.30
CA ALA A 158 13.80 10.40 43.83
C ALA A 158 15.12 10.95 43.27
N ASP A 159 15.81 11.80 44.06
CA ASP A 159 17.04 12.44 43.60
C ASP A 159 18.33 11.67 43.98
N ALA A 160 18.25 10.61 44.77
CA ALA A 160 19.43 9.80 45.08
C ALA A 160 20.12 9.21 43.83
N LYS A 161 19.36 8.97 42.74
CA LYS A 161 19.84 8.45 41.47
C LYS A 161 20.09 9.56 40.43
N SER A 162 19.78 10.84 40.76
CA SER A 162 20.06 11.97 39.89
C SER A 162 21.56 12.23 39.85
N ILE A 163 22.11 12.48 38.66
CA ILE A 163 23.53 12.77 38.48
C ILE A 163 23.78 14.24 38.70
N ALA A 164 24.83 14.57 39.44
CA ALA A 164 25.37 15.90 39.61
C ALA A 164 26.78 15.99 39.00
N CYS A 165 27.11 17.16 38.52
CA CYS A 165 28.41 17.53 38.01
C CYS A 165 28.90 18.83 38.67
N PHE A 166 30.14 19.24 38.41
CA PHE A 166 30.76 20.36 39.06
C PHE A 166 31.26 21.39 38.04
N SER A 167 31.08 22.67 38.40
CA SER A 167 31.65 23.81 37.71
C SER A 167 32.54 24.61 38.69
N ILE A 168 33.66 25.11 38.23
CA ILE A 168 34.49 26.05 38.99
C ILE A 168 34.49 27.39 38.30
N GLN A 169 34.15 28.44 39.01
CA GLN A 169 34.12 29.79 38.43
C GLN A 169 35.51 30.18 37.93
N SER A 170 35.58 30.60 36.70
CA SER A 170 36.80 31.14 36.07
C SER A 170 36.42 32.28 35.13
N ALA A 171 37.29 33.29 35.06
CA ALA A 171 37.14 34.42 34.15
C ALA A 171 37.69 34.11 32.72
N SER A 172 38.57 33.13 32.59
CA SER A 172 39.33 32.85 31.39
C SER A 172 39.13 31.46 30.81
N GLU A 173 38.44 30.56 31.50
CA GLU A 173 38.29 29.16 31.12
C GLU A 173 36.83 28.73 31.19
N GLU A 174 36.50 27.62 30.48
CA GLU A 174 35.19 26.96 30.63
C GLU A 174 34.97 26.54 32.10
N ASN A 175 33.88 26.99 32.67
CA ASN A 175 33.55 26.72 34.07
C ASN A 175 33.14 25.28 34.34
N ARG A 176 32.48 24.66 33.37
CA ARG A 176 31.96 23.29 33.46
C ARG A 176 33.08 22.29 33.30
N LEU A 177 33.45 21.59 34.39
CA LEU A 177 34.60 20.68 34.41
C LEU A 177 34.53 19.60 33.34
N TRP A 178 33.32 19.09 33.04
CA TRP A 178 33.14 18.05 32.03
C TRP A 178 33.28 18.56 30.60
N MET A 179 33.31 19.86 30.37
CA MET A 179 33.54 20.48 29.04
C MET A 179 34.96 21.01 28.87
N ARG A 180 35.73 21.12 29.93
CA ARG A 180 37.13 21.64 29.87
C ARG A 180 38.01 20.71 29.04
N ALA A 181 38.74 21.29 28.09
CA ALA A 181 39.65 20.57 27.23
C ALA A 181 40.79 19.86 27.97
N ASP A 182 41.40 20.54 28.96
CA ASP A 182 42.49 20.00 29.77
C ASP A 182 42.03 18.81 30.63
N VAL A 183 40.83 18.86 31.20
CA VAL A 183 40.22 17.76 31.96
C VAL A 183 39.93 16.56 31.06
N ARG A 184 39.38 16.80 29.88
CA ARG A 184 39.08 15.76 28.92
C ARG A 184 40.34 15.08 28.39
N GLU A 185 41.39 15.83 28.08
CA GLU A 185 42.68 15.31 27.64
C GLU A 185 43.36 14.50 28.75
N SER A 186 43.45 15.02 29.99
CA SER A 186 43.99 14.32 31.14
C SER A 186 43.27 13.00 31.39
N TRP A 187 41.90 13.00 31.31
CA TRP A 187 41.13 11.76 31.44
C TRP A 187 41.44 10.76 30.35
N SER A 188 41.53 11.20 29.11
CA SER A 188 41.87 10.31 27.96
C SER A 188 43.22 9.64 28.17
N LYS A 189 44.24 10.40 28.58
CA LYS A 189 45.57 9.83 28.89
C LYS A 189 45.51 8.78 29.99
N ARG A 190 44.82 9.11 31.08
CA ARG A 190 44.64 8.17 32.22
C ARG A 190 43.87 6.91 31.79
N TYR A 191 42.80 7.09 31.04
CA TYR A 191 42.02 5.95 30.55
C TYR A 191 42.88 4.99 29.71
N PHE A 192 43.62 5.50 28.74
CA PHE A 192 44.51 4.66 27.90
C PHE A 192 45.63 4.00 28.73
N ALA A 193 46.28 4.72 29.66
CA ALA A 193 47.28 4.17 30.53
C ALA A 193 46.72 3.01 31.41
N SER A 194 45.47 3.11 31.86
CA SER A 194 44.82 2.04 32.64
C SER A 194 44.55 0.76 31.85
N ILE A 195 44.52 0.84 30.51
CA ILE A 195 44.27 -0.29 29.62
C ILE A 195 45.57 -0.95 29.22
N GLU A 196 46.65 -0.19 29.00
CA GLU A 196 47.92 -0.72 28.46
C GLU A 196 48.55 -1.81 29.35
N GLY A 197 48.27 -1.81 30.64
CA GLY A 197 48.77 -2.82 31.61
C GLY A 197 47.90 -4.10 31.68
N GLN A 198 46.84 -4.21 30.92
CA GLN A 198 45.95 -5.38 30.97
C GLN A 198 46.41 -6.52 30.05
N GLU A 199 46.05 -7.76 30.39
CA GLU A 199 46.36 -8.95 29.60
C GLU A 199 45.78 -8.86 28.18
N ALA A 200 46.66 -9.01 27.17
CA ALA A 200 46.27 -8.95 25.77
C ALA A 200 45.88 -10.34 25.22
N ASN A 201 44.89 -10.39 24.37
CA ASN A 201 44.45 -11.57 23.61
C ASN A 201 44.08 -11.17 22.17
N LEU A 202 43.86 -12.16 21.31
CA LEU A 202 43.48 -11.94 19.91
C LEU A 202 42.09 -11.29 19.83
N CYS A 203 42.05 -10.06 19.39
CA CYS A 203 40.77 -9.38 19.13
C CYS A 203 40.14 -9.88 17.82
N TYR A 204 38.91 -10.42 17.88
CA TYR A 204 38.21 -10.96 16.71
C TYR A 204 37.73 -9.88 15.71
N VAL A 205 37.72 -8.62 16.10
CA VAL A 205 37.37 -7.50 15.24
C VAL A 205 38.58 -6.98 14.47
N THR A 206 39.72 -6.83 15.11
CA THR A 206 40.91 -6.19 14.52
C THR A 206 41.97 -7.18 14.05
N GLY A 207 41.89 -8.44 14.50
CA GLY A 207 42.95 -9.45 14.26
C GLY A 207 44.28 -9.18 14.98
N LYS A 208 44.35 -8.23 15.93
CA LYS A 208 45.56 -7.85 16.69
C LYS A 208 45.44 -8.35 18.11
N TYR A 209 46.61 -8.60 18.75
CA TYR A 209 46.69 -8.86 20.17
C TYR A 209 46.54 -7.55 20.93
N LEU A 210 45.43 -7.40 21.66
CA LEU A 210 45.05 -6.20 22.39
C LEU A 210 44.33 -6.58 23.70
N PRO A 211 44.30 -5.70 24.70
CA PRO A 211 43.52 -5.89 25.92
C PRO A 211 42.03 -6.15 25.60
N ILE A 212 41.48 -7.28 26.09
CA ILE A 212 40.12 -7.72 25.83
C ILE A 212 39.19 -7.26 26.95
N LEU A 213 38.02 -6.70 26.55
CA LEU A 213 37.02 -6.23 27.49
C LEU A 213 36.14 -7.40 27.99
N ALA A 214 36.03 -7.55 29.30
CA ALA A 214 35.19 -8.57 29.93
C ALA A 214 33.72 -8.13 29.96
N LEU A 215 33.47 -6.84 30.17
CA LEU A 215 32.12 -6.26 30.30
C LEU A 215 31.93 -5.16 29.25
N HIS A 216 31.12 -5.43 28.24
CA HIS A 216 30.82 -4.45 27.19
C HIS A 216 29.76 -3.44 27.63
N PRO A 217 29.77 -2.22 27.04
CA PRO A 217 28.81 -1.18 27.33
C PRO A 217 27.37 -1.57 26.89
N GLY A 218 26.34 -0.98 27.55
CA GLY A 218 24.96 -1.10 27.10
C GLY A 218 24.70 -0.16 25.92
N VAL A 219 23.84 -0.55 24.98
CA VAL A 219 23.48 0.25 23.81
C VAL A 219 22.08 0.84 23.98
N LEU A 220 21.13 0.03 24.43
CA LEU A 220 19.76 0.43 24.73
C LEU A 220 19.57 0.51 26.25
N GLY A 221 19.90 1.65 26.83
CA GLY A 221 19.98 1.81 28.29
C GLY A 221 21.07 0.91 28.87
N LYS A 222 20.69 -0.07 29.72
CA LYS A 222 21.62 -1.05 30.29
C LYS A 222 21.78 -2.31 29.45
N ALA A 223 20.96 -2.50 28.41
CA ALA A 223 20.98 -3.70 27.59
C ALA A 223 22.23 -3.75 26.71
N LYS A 224 22.95 -4.85 26.76
CA LYS A 224 24.23 -5.10 26.09
C LYS A 224 24.06 -5.97 24.85
N LEU A 225 24.72 -5.63 23.76
CA LEU A 225 24.79 -6.44 22.53
C LEU A 225 25.79 -7.57 22.66
N ILE A 226 26.88 -7.33 23.39
CA ILE A 226 27.91 -8.32 23.62
C ILE A 226 27.89 -8.64 25.11
N SER A 227 27.59 -9.88 25.46
CA SER A 227 27.57 -10.36 26.83
C SER A 227 27.96 -11.83 26.84
N ALA A 228 29.07 -12.13 27.46
CA ALA A 228 29.64 -13.47 27.58
C ALA A 228 29.83 -13.89 29.02
N LYS A 229 29.11 -13.27 29.98
CA LYS A 229 29.20 -13.65 31.38
C LYS A 229 28.64 -15.05 31.60
N ASP A 230 29.47 -15.93 32.13
CA ASP A 230 29.10 -17.30 32.39
C ASP A 230 28.95 -17.58 33.89
N ASP A 231 27.70 -17.61 34.32
CA ASP A 231 27.37 -18.04 35.69
C ASP A 231 26.89 -19.50 35.72
N GLY A 232 26.93 -20.21 34.58
CA GLY A 232 26.26 -21.50 34.42
C GLY A 232 27.02 -22.56 33.64
N PHE A 233 28.32 -22.73 33.98
CA PHE A 233 29.10 -23.88 33.44
C PHE A 233 28.31 -25.21 33.54
N PRO A 234 28.28 -26.08 32.52
CA PRO A 234 29.05 -26.11 31.28
C PRO A 234 28.29 -25.68 30.02
N PHE A 235 27.16 -25.00 30.12
CA PHE A 235 26.18 -24.91 29.04
C PHE A 235 26.21 -23.63 28.21
N GLN A 236 26.75 -22.52 28.73
CA GLN A 236 26.66 -21.23 28.05
C GLN A 236 27.39 -21.21 26.71
N TYR A 237 28.62 -21.74 26.64
CA TYR A 237 29.38 -21.72 25.37
C TYR A 237 29.27 -23.03 24.60
N ARG A 238 28.37 -23.93 25.00
CA ARG A 238 28.17 -25.26 24.35
C ARG A 238 29.50 -26.06 24.17
N GLY A 239 30.39 -25.94 25.15
CA GLY A 239 31.67 -26.58 25.12
C GLY A 239 32.72 -26.02 24.13
N ARG A 240 32.40 -24.85 23.47
CA ARG A 240 33.32 -24.27 22.49
C ARG A 240 34.40 -23.39 23.10
N PHE A 241 34.14 -22.74 24.22
CA PHE A 241 35.03 -21.85 24.92
C PHE A 241 34.99 -22.16 26.43
N MET A 242 36.09 -22.02 27.10
CA MET A 242 36.23 -22.25 28.54
C MET A 242 36.06 -20.98 29.36
N GLU A 243 36.26 -19.80 28.72
CA GLU A 243 36.24 -18.48 29.36
C GLU A 243 35.48 -17.44 28.56
N GLU A 244 34.96 -16.42 29.24
CA GLU A 244 34.28 -15.28 28.65
C GLU A 244 35.12 -14.57 27.60
N ARG A 245 36.41 -14.38 27.90
CA ARG A 245 37.35 -13.73 26.99
C ARG A 245 37.57 -14.48 25.69
N GLY A 246 37.50 -15.81 25.73
CA GLY A 246 37.56 -16.64 24.51
C GLY A 246 36.25 -16.60 23.71
N ALA A 247 35.09 -16.48 24.37
CA ALA A 247 33.78 -16.48 23.72
C ALA A 247 33.47 -15.14 23.01
N ALA A 248 33.94 -14.02 23.56
CA ALA A 248 33.69 -12.68 23.04
C ALA A 248 34.94 -11.80 23.08
N ALA A 249 35.99 -12.24 22.38
CA ALA A 249 37.29 -11.56 22.36
C ALA A 249 37.25 -10.28 21.52
N VAL A 250 36.71 -9.21 22.09
CA VAL A 250 36.67 -7.87 21.48
C VAL A 250 37.49 -6.92 22.36
N SER A 251 38.43 -6.23 21.74
CA SER A 251 39.32 -5.32 22.47
C SER A 251 38.56 -4.13 23.07
N VAL A 252 39.12 -3.57 24.15
CA VAL A 252 38.57 -2.36 24.79
C VAL A 252 38.35 -1.24 23.76
N TYR A 253 39.34 -1.03 22.89
CA TYR A 253 39.30 -0.01 21.84
C TYR A 253 38.20 -0.26 20.80
N ALA A 254 38.14 -1.46 20.24
CA ALA A 254 37.12 -1.79 19.25
C ALA A 254 35.69 -1.71 19.85
N SER A 255 35.58 -2.20 21.08
CA SER A 255 34.30 -2.12 21.80
C SER A 255 33.87 -0.65 22.05
N ALA A 256 34.77 0.18 22.58
CA ALA A 256 34.45 1.59 22.88
C ALA A 256 34.10 2.37 21.59
N LYS A 257 34.92 2.25 20.54
CA LYS A 257 34.65 2.88 19.24
C LYS A 257 33.29 2.47 18.68
N ALA A 258 33.03 1.17 18.58
CA ALA A 258 31.80 0.66 18.02
C ALA A 258 30.54 1.07 18.82
N HIS A 259 30.62 1.02 20.16
CA HIS A 259 29.49 1.40 21.01
C HIS A 259 29.25 2.91 21.02
N ASN A 260 30.31 3.74 21.01
CA ASN A 260 30.16 5.18 20.91
C ASN A 260 29.57 5.59 19.53
N ALA A 261 30.07 5.00 18.42
CA ALA A 261 29.51 5.24 17.09
C ALA A 261 28.04 4.81 17.03
N LEU A 262 27.70 3.64 17.56
CA LEU A 262 26.33 3.15 17.54
C LEU A 262 25.38 4.01 18.37
N ARG A 263 25.79 4.42 19.57
CA ARG A 263 25.00 5.34 20.40
C ARG A 263 24.81 6.68 19.72
N TRP A 264 25.87 7.21 19.10
CA TRP A 264 25.81 8.45 18.34
C TRP A 264 24.84 8.34 17.15
N LEU A 265 24.94 7.31 16.33
CA LEU A 265 24.03 7.06 15.22
C LEU A 265 22.57 6.93 15.68
N LEU A 266 22.33 6.18 16.77
CA LEU A 266 20.99 6.01 17.33
C LEU A 266 20.39 7.33 17.84
N SER A 267 21.22 8.21 18.42
CA SER A 267 20.74 9.50 18.95
C SER A 267 20.50 10.54 17.85
N HIS A 268 21.26 10.51 16.76
CA HIS A 268 21.18 11.51 15.69
C HIS A 268 20.20 11.14 14.58
N GLN A 269 20.18 9.88 14.22
CA GLN A 269 19.42 9.41 13.05
C GLN A 269 18.67 8.10 13.29
N GLY A 270 18.67 7.59 14.53
CA GLY A 270 18.00 6.35 14.86
C GLY A 270 16.48 6.52 15.00
N PHE A 271 15.74 5.53 14.54
CA PHE A 271 14.32 5.38 14.77
C PHE A 271 14.10 4.41 15.95
N SER A 272 13.45 4.86 17.02
CA SER A 272 13.22 4.06 18.22
C SER A 272 11.75 4.05 18.60
N ARG A 273 11.02 3.00 18.22
CA ARG A 273 9.61 2.76 18.56
C ARG A 273 9.28 1.28 18.70
N TYR A 274 8.18 0.96 19.30
CA TYR A 274 7.64 -0.40 19.44
C TYR A 274 8.62 -1.40 20.06
N GLY A 275 9.50 -0.91 20.96
CA GLY A 275 10.52 -1.74 21.61
C GLY A 275 11.69 -2.14 20.72
N MET A 276 11.80 -1.56 19.53
CA MET A 276 12.97 -1.70 18.67
C MET A 276 13.62 -0.35 18.39
N SER A 277 14.91 -0.38 18.05
CA SER A 277 15.66 0.76 17.55
C SER A 277 16.32 0.35 16.23
N ILE A 278 16.11 1.15 15.19
CA ILE A 278 16.68 0.91 13.86
C ILE A 278 17.56 2.09 13.52
N VAL A 279 18.71 1.79 12.94
CA VAL A 279 19.62 2.80 12.43
C VAL A 279 20.15 2.37 11.06
N CYS A 280 20.24 3.34 10.17
CA CYS A 280 20.79 3.18 8.83
C CYS A 280 21.97 4.14 8.69
N TRP A 281 23.09 3.66 8.14
CA TRP A 281 24.23 4.53 7.88
C TRP A 281 25.00 4.07 6.64
N ASN A 282 25.69 5.01 6.04
CA ASN A 282 26.67 4.74 4.99
C ASN A 282 28.05 4.63 5.63
N THR A 283 28.88 3.70 5.17
CA THR A 283 30.25 3.51 5.71
C THR A 283 31.19 4.69 5.40
N ALA A 284 30.97 5.40 4.30
CA ALA A 284 31.79 6.56 3.90
C ALA A 284 31.19 7.90 4.37
N ALA A 285 29.87 8.02 4.40
CA ALA A 285 29.15 9.20 4.86
C ALA A 285 28.05 8.79 5.85
N PRO A 286 28.36 8.70 7.14
CA PRO A 286 27.49 8.06 8.11
C PRO A 286 26.16 8.78 8.38
N VAL A 287 26.02 10.03 7.99
CA VAL A 287 24.79 10.80 8.24
C VAL A 287 23.73 10.46 7.19
N LEU A 288 22.93 9.45 7.50
CA LEU A 288 21.72 9.07 6.76
C LEU A 288 20.52 9.19 7.69
N ASP A 289 19.52 9.97 7.30
CA ASP A 289 18.31 10.06 8.11
C ASP A 289 17.52 8.74 8.03
N THR A 290 17.62 7.94 9.10
CA THR A 290 16.85 6.69 9.22
C THR A 290 15.35 6.97 9.30
N ASN A 291 14.93 8.16 9.76
CA ASN A 291 13.52 8.54 9.79
C ASN A 291 12.93 8.66 8.38
N ALA A 292 13.75 8.85 7.37
CA ALA A 292 13.28 8.81 5.99
C ALA A 292 12.80 7.42 5.54
N LEU A 293 13.18 6.35 6.24
CA LEU A 293 12.55 5.04 6.09
C LEU A 293 11.16 4.98 6.73
N PHE A 294 10.85 5.92 7.63
CA PHE A 294 9.62 5.97 8.42
C PHE A 294 9.05 7.40 8.48
N PRO A 295 8.79 8.05 7.32
CA PRO A 295 8.46 9.48 7.28
C PRO A 295 7.25 9.85 8.13
N ASP A 296 6.30 8.92 8.33
CA ASP A 296 5.03 9.15 9.02
C ASP A 296 5.09 8.98 10.52
N GLU A 297 6.18 8.39 10.98
CA GLU A 297 6.38 8.12 12.40
C GLU A 297 7.40 9.08 13.03
N ALA A 298 7.91 10.02 12.24
CA ALA A 298 8.74 11.11 12.75
C ALA A 298 7.98 11.88 13.82
N ASP A 299 8.71 12.29 14.85
CA ASP A 299 8.17 13.07 15.95
C ASP A 299 7.71 14.45 15.44
N PRO A 300 6.42 14.81 15.53
CA PRO A 300 5.94 16.09 15.03
C PRO A 300 6.55 17.30 15.76
N ASP A 301 7.14 17.10 16.94
CA ASP A 301 7.79 18.14 17.72
C ASP A 301 9.28 18.33 17.35
N LYS A 302 9.84 17.48 16.52
CA LYS A 302 11.17 17.67 15.94
C LYS A 302 11.03 18.31 14.56
N GLU A 303 10.99 19.64 14.54
CA GLU A 303 11.07 20.47 13.33
C GLU A 303 12.38 20.25 12.57
N LYS A 304 12.50 19.12 11.88
CA LYS A 304 13.37 19.05 10.70
C LYS A 304 12.44 19.02 9.50
N PRO A 305 12.61 19.91 8.52
CA PRO A 305 11.87 19.81 7.27
C PRO A 305 12.19 18.45 6.67
N LEU A 306 11.21 17.54 6.74
CA LEU A 306 11.24 16.30 5.99
C LEU A 306 11.33 16.67 4.52
N PRO A 307 12.20 16.04 3.73
CA PRO A 307 12.16 16.22 2.30
C PRO A 307 10.76 15.85 1.83
N ASP A 308 10.08 16.80 1.19
CA ASP A 308 8.67 16.70 0.78
C ASP A 308 8.37 15.51 -0.15
N THR A 309 9.40 14.89 -0.70
CA THR A 309 9.28 13.72 -1.56
C THR A 309 10.47 12.78 -1.37
N PHE A 310 10.26 11.50 -1.68
CA PHE A 310 11.31 10.48 -1.76
C PHE A 310 12.44 10.87 -2.73
N GLU A 311 12.15 11.59 -3.81
CA GLU A 311 13.13 12.12 -4.76
C GLU A 311 14.06 13.13 -4.11
N ASN A 312 13.54 14.01 -3.24
CA ASN A 312 14.34 14.97 -2.48
C ASN A 312 15.26 14.26 -1.47
N TYR A 313 14.80 13.18 -0.87
CA TYR A 313 15.62 12.35 0.02
C TYR A 313 16.75 11.66 -0.73
N ALA A 314 16.46 11.04 -1.86
CA ALA A 314 17.46 10.40 -2.71
C ALA A 314 18.51 11.41 -3.20
N LYS A 315 18.09 12.63 -3.53
CA LYS A 315 18.96 13.73 -3.90
C LYS A 315 19.81 14.20 -2.71
N ALA A 316 19.21 14.43 -1.55
CA ALA A 316 19.92 14.84 -0.34
C ALA A 316 20.95 13.78 0.09
N LEU A 317 20.64 12.50 -0.05
CA LEU A 317 21.56 11.39 0.18
C LEU A 317 22.74 11.43 -0.79
N ARG A 318 22.46 11.60 -2.09
CA ARG A 318 23.48 11.73 -3.14
C ARG A 318 24.40 12.92 -2.86
N ASP A 319 23.83 14.07 -2.54
CA ASP A 319 24.59 15.31 -2.29
C ASP A 319 25.47 15.19 -1.03
N ALA A 320 24.97 14.54 0.03
CA ALA A 320 25.73 14.27 1.24
C ALA A 320 26.90 13.30 0.99
N VAL A 321 26.67 12.25 0.21
CA VAL A 321 27.68 11.28 -0.20
C VAL A 321 28.75 11.95 -1.06
N LEU A 322 28.39 12.71 -2.06
CA LEU A 322 29.31 13.45 -2.94
C LEU A 322 30.17 14.44 -2.16
N SER A 323 29.56 15.25 -1.27
CA SER A 323 30.28 16.26 -0.49
C SER A 323 31.30 15.64 0.47
N ASN A 324 30.96 14.52 1.11
CA ASN A 324 31.87 13.82 2.02
C ASN A 324 32.99 13.06 1.29
N TYR A 325 32.69 12.47 0.13
CA TYR A 325 33.71 11.81 -0.70
C TYR A 325 34.75 12.81 -1.19
N THR A 326 34.34 13.98 -1.68
CA THR A 326 35.21 15.07 -2.11
C THR A 326 36.09 15.56 -0.96
N ARG A 327 35.54 15.64 0.26
CA ARG A 327 36.26 16.08 1.46
C ARG A 327 37.31 15.08 1.94
N LEU A 328 37.00 13.75 1.91
CA LEU A 328 37.90 12.69 2.37
C LEU A 328 39.05 12.37 1.41
N HIS A 329 38.84 12.57 0.13
CA HIS A 329 39.80 12.15 -0.90
C HIS A 329 40.54 13.29 -1.60
N ASN A 330 40.35 14.56 -1.16
CA ASN A 330 41.00 15.74 -1.77
C ASN A 330 40.90 15.82 -3.30
N TYR A 331 39.84 15.30 -3.87
CA TYR A 331 39.59 15.41 -5.31
C TYR A 331 39.15 16.83 -5.67
N ALA A 332 39.89 17.46 -6.57
CA ALA A 332 39.66 18.82 -7.01
C ALA A 332 38.48 18.96 -7.97
N ASP A 333 37.97 17.84 -8.52
CA ASP A 333 36.89 17.83 -9.50
C ASP A 333 35.85 16.76 -9.16
N PRO A 334 34.65 17.16 -8.70
CA PRO A 334 33.54 16.23 -8.43
C PRO A 334 33.06 15.49 -9.69
N ASP A 335 33.22 16.11 -10.88
CA ASP A 335 32.76 15.53 -12.14
C ASP A 335 33.71 14.44 -12.69
N ALA A 336 34.91 14.31 -12.11
CA ALA A 336 35.87 13.26 -12.48
C ALA A 336 35.50 11.89 -11.93
N LEU A 337 34.59 11.80 -10.96
CA LEU A 337 34.06 10.57 -10.42
C LEU A 337 32.79 10.20 -11.15
N THR A 338 32.86 9.18 -12.00
CA THR A 338 31.66 8.63 -12.61
C THR A 338 30.70 8.19 -11.51
N GLU A 339 29.42 8.51 -11.67
CA GLU A 339 28.33 8.12 -10.77
C GLU A 339 28.39 6.60 -10.44
N GLU A 340 28.82 5.78 -11.37
CA GLU A 340 29.05 4.34 -11.21
C GLU A 340 30.22 4.00 -10.27
N ALA A 341 31.27 4.80 -10.22
CA ALA A 341 32.43 4.55 -9.35
C ALA A 341 32.07 4.88 -7.89
N LEU A 342 31.38 5.99 -7.65
CA LEU A 342 30.85 6.36 -6.33
C LEU A 342 29.87 5.31 -5.81
N GLN A 343 28.96 4.84 -6.65
CA GLN A 343 27.93 3.88 -6.30
C GLN A 343 28.48 2.49 -5.96
N ARG A 344 29.65 2.09 -6.50
CA ARG A 344 30.27 0.80 -6.19
C ARG A 344 31.03 0.78 -4.85
N MET A 345 31.49 1.94 -4.38
CA MET A 345 32.37 2.03 -3.22
C MET A 345 31.64 2.08 -1.88
N GLU A 346 30.32 2.33 -1.88
CA GLU A 346 29.59 2.63 -0.67
C GLU A 346 28.61 1.52 -0.28
N GLN A 347 28.74 1.09 0.96
CA GLN A 347 27.79 0.15 1.53
C GLN A 347 26.90 0.85 2.54
N ILE A 348 25.61 0.66 2.40
CA ILE A 348 24.62 1.07 3.38
C ILE A 348 24.38 -0.09 4.32
N VAL A 349 24.47 0.17 5.60
CA VAL A 349 24.20 -0.79 6.67
C VAL A 349 22.90 -0.40 7.34
N ILE A 350 22.01 -1.37 7.50
CA ILE A 350 20.76 -1.24 8.26
C ILE A 350 20.86 -2.20 9.44
N LEU A 351 20.77 -1.67 10.67
CA LEU A 351 20.85 -2.42 11.90
C LEU A 351 19.61 -2.18 12.74
N GLY A 352 18.88 -3.24 13.03
CA GLY A 352 17.72 -3.23 13.93
C GLY A 352 18.04 -3.93 15.24
N LEU A 353 17.74 -3.29 16.35
CA LEU A 353 18.03 -3.71 17.70
C LEU A 353 16.75 -3.81 18.56
N GLU A 354 16.73 -4.75 19.48
CA GLU A 354 15.69 -4.90 20.50
C GLU A 354 16.34 -5.12 21.86
N ALA A 355 15.81 -4.46 22.89
CA ALA A 355 16.12 -4.80 24.27
C ALA A 355 15.30 -6.03 24.68
N ALA A 356 15.84 -7.23 24.46
CA ALA A 356 15.17 -8.49 24.79
C ALA A 356 14.90 -8.61 26.30
N THR A 357 15.78 -8.04 27.13
CA THR A 357 15.65 -7.88 28.59
C THR A 357 16.29 -6.56 29.01
N THR A 358 16.13 -6.16 30.27
CA THR A 358 16.79 -4.97 30.81
C THR A 358 18.32 -5.02 30.71
N GLY A 359 18.90 -6.18 30.58
CA GLY A 359 20.36 -6.39 30.50
C GLY A 359 20.89 -6.90 29.18
N ARG A 360 20.03 -7.34 28.25
CA ARG A 360 20.43 -7.95 26.97
C ARG A 360 19.71 -7.28 25.81
N ALA A 361 20.49 -6.87 24.80
CA ALA A 361 20.01 -6.44 23.51
C ALA A 361 20.28 -7.52 22.45
N SER A 362 19.42 -7.60 21.44
CA SER A 362 19.55 -8.52 20.31
C SER A 362 19.52 -7.74 19.01
N ILE A 363 20.28 -8.22 18.02
CA ILE A 363 20.16 -7.76 16.64
C ILE A 363 18.97 -8.52 16.03
N ILE A 364 17.92 -7.79 15.68
CA ILE A 364 16.68 -8.34 15.07
C ILE A 364 16.66 -8.15 13.56
N TYR A 365 17.47 -7.25 13.06
CA TYR A 365 17.63 -7.00 11.63
C TYR A 365 19.06 -6.58 11.33
N TYR A 366 19.65 -7.15 10.29
CA TYR A 366 20.95 -6.73 9.79
C TYR A 366 21.03 -6.92 8.29
N GLN A 367 21.39 -5.87 7.58
CA GLN A 367 21.58 -5.91 6.14
C GLN A 367 22.68 -4.96 5.70
N GLU A 368 23.52 -5.43 4.77
CA GLU A 368 24.48 -4.62 4.04
C GLU A 368 24.06 -4.58 2.58
N ILE A 369 23.97 -3.38 2.01
CA ILE A 369 23.51 -3.18 0.65
C ILE A 369 24.44 -2.19 -0.05
N PRO A 370 24.93 -2.48 -1.27
CA PRO A 370 25.60 -1.47 -2.10
C PRO A 370 24.67 -0.26 -2.32
N GLY A 371 25.23 0.96 -2.26
CA GLY A 371 24.46 2.20 -2.32
C GLY A 371 23.56 2.31 -3.55
N ASN A 372 24.07 1.93 -4.73
CA ASN A 372 23.29 1.90 -5.98
C ASN A 372 22.10 0.92 -5.92
N LEU A 373 22.30 -0.25 -5.30
CA LEU A 373 21.23 -1.24 -5.16
C LEU A 373 20.19 -0.81 -4.13
N TYR A 374 20.60 -0.10 -3.08
CA TYR A 374 19.71 0.47 -2.09
C TYR A 374 18.75 1.47 -2.76
N GLN A 375 19.29 2.43 -3.51
CA GLN A 375 18.52 3.41 -4.26
C GLN A 375 17.57 2.74 -5.26
N ALA A 376 18.10 1.81 -6.07
CA ALA A 376 17.29 1.08 -7.06
C ALA A 376 16.11 0.32 -6.44
N ARG A 377 16.28 -0.23 -5.23
CA ARG A 377 15.21 -0.94 -4.50
C ARG A 377 14.15 0.02 -3.95
N LEU A 378 14.57 1.16 -3.41
CA LEU A 378 13.65 2.18 -2.97
C LEU A 378 12.81 2.72 -4.13
N ASP A 379 13.45 3.00 -5.28
CA ASP A 379 12.75 3.42 -6.50
C ASP A 379 11.81 2.35 -7.05
N ALA A 380 12.22 1.07 -6.95
CA ALA A 380 11.38 -0.06 -7.36
C ALA A 380 10.16 -0.21 -6.45
N TRP A 381 10.33 -0.02 -5.13
CA TRP A 381 9.23 0.00 -4.17
C TRP A 381 8.26 1.14 -4.47
N ASP A 382 8.78 2.36 -4.62
CA ASP A 382 7.98 3.55 -4.94
C ASP A 382 7.16 3.33 -6.20
N ARG A 383 7.79 2.97 -7.33
CA ARG A 383 7.09 2.72 -8.59
C ARG A 383 6.05 1.61 -8.50
N ALA A 384 6.34 0.53 -7.77
CA ALA A 384 5.46 -0.62 -7.64
C ALA A 384 4.27 -0.38 -6.71
N CYS A 385 4.42 0.48 -5.69
CA CYS A 385 3.38 0.79 -4.72
C CYS A 385 2.59 2.07 -5.02
N ARG A 386 2.96 2.85 -6.06
CA ARG A 386 2.24 4.10 -6.38
C ARG A 386 0.77 3.85 -6.66
N TRP A 387 -0.07 4.59 -5.95
CA TRP A 387 -1.51 4.65 -6.16
C TRP A 387 -2.01 6.06 -5.85
N GLU A 388 -3.16 6.46 -6.41
CA GLU A 388 -3.76 7.74 -6.07
C GLU A 388 -4.35 7.68 -4.66
N MET A 389 -3.73 8.39 -3.72
CA MET A 389 -4.16 8.45 -2.33
C MET A 389 -5.22 9.53 -2.14
N PRO A 390 -6.23 9.30 -1.27
CA PRO A 390 -7.25 10.31 -0.99
C PRO A 390 -6.64 11.48 -0.22
N GLY A 391 -7.00 12.71 -0.61
CA GLY A 391 -6.51 13.94 0.01
C GLY A 391 -7.15 15.17 -0.59
N THR A 392 -6.75 16.37 -0.12
CA THR A 392 -7.17 17.65 -0.69
C THR A 392 -6.58 17.87 -2.08
N GLN A 393 -5.37 17.40 -2.29
CA GLN A 393 -4.72 17.26 -3.59
C GLN A 393 -4.61 15.77 -3.89
N ARG A 394 -4.97 15.38 -5.10
CA ARG A 394 -4.86 13.98 -5.54
C ARG A 394 -3.40 13.68 -5.81
N GLU A 395 -2.77 13.01 -4.88
CA GLU A 395 -1.36 12.66 -4.96
C GLU A 395 -1.19 11.19 -5.33
N VAL A 396 -0.37 10.93 -6.35
CA VAL A 396 0.01 9.56 -6.74
C VAL A 396 1.34 9.24 -6.09
N ARG A 397 1.27 8.56 -4.95
CA ARG A 397 2.42 8.18 -4.12
C ARG A 397 2.28 6.75 -3.59
N PRO A 398 3.35 6.12 -3.12
CA PRO A 398 3.23 4.90 -2.32
C PRO A 398 2.49 5.20 -1.01
N PRO A 399 1.77 4.23 -0.45
CA PRO A 399 1.19 4.37 0.89
C PRO A 399 2.30 4.45 1.93
N GLU A 400 2.08 5.28 2.93
CA GLU A 400 2.94 5.40 4.10
C GLU A 400 2.92 4.09 4.92
N TRP A 401 3.97 3.83 5.67
CA TRP A 401 4.04 2.60 6.47
C TRP A 401 2.94 2.52 7.53
N ARG A 402 2.57 3.66 8.07
CA ARG A 402 1.43 3.78 8.96
C ARG A 402 0.14 3.38 8.25
N GLU A 403 -0.10 3.91 7.04
CA GLU A 403 -1.27 3.57 6.23
C GLU A 403 -1.31 2.07 5.91
N ILE A 404 -0.14 1.47 5.60
CA ILE A 404 -0.01 0.02 5.40
C ILE A 404 -0.37 -0.74 6.68
N CYS A 405 0.20 -0.35 7.82
CA CYS A 405 -0.08 -1.01 9.09
C CYS A 405 -1.56 -0.83 9.50
N GLU A 406 -2.15 0.33 9.30
CA GLU A 406 -3.58 0.57 9.55
C GLU A 406 -4.47 -0.26 8.62
N ALA A 407 -4.10 -0.42 7.35
CA ALA A 407 -4.84 -1.26 6.41
C ALA A 407 -4.72 -2.76 6.76
N VAL A 408 -3.60 -3.21 7.30
CA VAL A 408 -3.35 -4.60 7.66
C VAL A 408 -3.90 -4.93 9.05
N MET A 409 -3.60 -4.13 10.07
CA MET A 409 -3.92 -4.40 11.48
C MET A 409 -5.20 -3.72 11.95
N GLY A 410 -5.52 -2.55 11.38
CA GLY A 410 -6.60 -1.65 11.79
C GLY A 410 -6.12 -0.43 12.56
N HIS A 411 -6.84 0.67 12.38
CA HIS A 411 -6.52 1.96 12.99
C HIS A 411 -6.37 1.89 14.51
N ASP A 412 -7.32 1.27 15.21
CA ASP A 412 -7.31 1.21 16.68
C ASP A 412 -6.11 0.43 17.23
N ALA A 413 -5.74 -0.67 16.56
CA ALA A 413 -4.57 -1.45 16.92
C ALA A 413 -3.28 -0.61 16.76
N VAL A 414 -3.13 0.10 15.64
CA VAL A 414 -1.97 0.97 15.40
C VAL A 414 -1.93 2.11 16.42
N GLN A 415 -3.07 2.77 16.70
CA GLN A 415 -3.13 3.85 17.70
C GLN A 415 -2.81 3.34 19.11
N THR A 416 -3.27 2.15 19.49
CA THR A 416 -2.93 1.53 20.76
C THR A 416 -1.42 1.28 20.86
N ALA A 417 -0.81 0.72 19.83
CA ALA A 417 0.64 0.51 19.79
C ALA A 417 1.44 1.81 19.92
N ARG A 418 0.92 2.91 19.37
CA ARG A 418 1.58 4.24 19.42
C ARG A 418 1.49 4.94 20.77
N LYS A 419 0.31 4.87 21.41
CA LYS A 419 0.06 5.63 22.65
C LYS A 419 0.66 4.96 23.88
N ASP A 420 0.61 3.65 23.96
CA ASP A 420 1.05 2.93 25.16
C ASP A 420 1.65 1.57 24.79
N PHE A 421 2.91 1.60 24.47
CA PHE A 421 3.67 0.43 24.11
C PHE A 421 3.80 -0.61 25.28
N LYS A 422 3.42 -0.24 26.48
CA LYS A 422 3.42 -1.13 27.66
C LYS A 422 2.10 -1.89 27.83
N CYS A 423 0.99 -1.37 27.33
CA CYS A 423 -0.35 -1.91 27.58
C CYS A 423 -0.67 -3.18 26.80
N ASP A 424 -0.24 -3.29 25.53
CA ASP A 424 -0.51 -4.49 24.71
C ASP A 424 0.77 -4.99 24.00
N LYS A 425 1.45 -5.90 24.67
CA LYS A 425 2.69 -6.50 24.14
C LYS A 425 2.47 -7.28 22.83
N ALA A 426 1.28 -7.85 22.62
CA ALA A 426 0.99 -8.64 21.43
C ALA A 426 0.83 -7.73 20.19
N VAL A 427 0.08 -6.63 20.33
CA VAL A 427 -0.10 -5.65 19.24
C VAL A 427 1.21 -4.95 18.92
N THR A 428 1.98 -4.56 19.94
CA THR A 428 3.31 -3.95 19.76
C THR A 428 4.28 -4.88 19.05
N LYS A 429 4.27 -6.17 19.42
CA LYS A 429 5.09 -7.20 18.75
C LYS A 429 4.68 -7.35 17.29
N LEU A 430 3.39 -7.43 16.99
CA LEU A 430 2.88 -7.55 15.62
C LEU A 430 3.23 -6.31 14.77
N MET A 431 3.13 -5.11 15.35
CA MET A 431 3.54 -3.87 14.68
C MET A 431 5.02 -3.91 14.30
N ARG A 432 5.87 -4.31 15.23
CA ARG A 432 7.30 -4.48 15.00
C ARG A 432 7.60 -5.50 13.90
N GLU A 433 6.97 -6.68 13.95
CA GLU A 433 7.14 -7.73 12.96
C GLU A 433 6.74 -7.25 11.56
N ASN A 434 5.62 -6.54 11.43
CA ASN A 434 5.19 -5.96 10.17
C ASN A 434 6.19 -4.92 9.64
N GLN A 435 6.72 -4.05 10.50
CA GLN A 435 7.73 -3.08 10.09
C GLN A 435 9.03 -3.73 9.62
N LEU A 436 9.51 -4.76 10.32
CA LEU A 436 10.69 -5.52 9.88
C LEU A 436 10.48 -6.24 8.54
N LEU A 437 9.28 -6.77 8.29
CA LEU A 437 8.91 -7.33 6.99
C LEU A 437 8.92 -6.26 5.90
N LEU A 438 8.37 -5.07 6.16
CA LEU A 438 8.35 -3.96 5.21
C LEU A 438 9.77 -3.47 4.89
N ILE A 439 10.67 -3.34 5.88
CA ILE A 439 12.09 -3.03 5.62
C ILE A 439 12.68 -4.07 4.66
N GLY A 440 12.43 -5.35 4.91
CA GLY A 440 12.91 -6.42 4.02
C GLY A 440 12.36 -6.32 2.59
N CYS A 441 11.14 -5.81 2.42
CA CYS A 441 10.52 -5.62 1.10
C CYS A 441 11.03 -4.35 0.41
N THR A 442 11.23 -3.26 1.14
CA THR A 442 11.66 -1.97 0.59
C THR A 442 13.16 -1.96 0.29
N THR A 443 14.00 -2.36 1.22
CA THR A 443 15.45 -2.30 1.11
C THR A 443 16.08 -3.66 0.77
N GLY A 444 15.49 -4.76 1.25
CA GLY A 444 15.98 -6.11 1.09
C GLY A 444 15.68 -6.77 -0.26
N GLY A 445 14.79 -6.17 -1.07
CA GLY A 445 14.33 -6.76 -2.33
C GLY A 445 13.50 -8.03 -2.14
N ARG A 446 12.93 -8.25 -0.97
CA ARG A 446 12.02 -9.36 -0.68
C ARG A 446 10.66 -9.09 -1.30
N ALA A 447 10.04 -10.11 -1.85
CA ALA A 447 8.66 -10.02 -2.32
C ALA A 447 7.70 -9.73 -1.16
N LEU A 448 6.68 -8.90 -1.43
CA LEU A 448 5.64 -8.58 -0.44
C LEU A 448 4.90 -9.86 -0.02
N PRO A 449 4.81 -10.19 1.29
CA PRO A 449 4.05 -11.34 1.75
C PRO A 449 2.57 -11.23 1.34
N ARG A 450 2.00 -12.34 0.89
CA ARG A 450 0.60 -12.41 0.45
C ARG A 450 -0.41 -11.98 1.51
N SER A 451 -0.06 -12.15 2.77
CA SER A 451 -0.90 -11.73 3.91
C SER A 451 -1.19 -10.23 3.94
N PHE A 452 -0.27 -9.39 3.45
CA PHE A 452 -0.46 -7.94 3.46
C PHE A 452 -1.60 -7.49 2.54
N PRO A 453 -1.57 -7.76 1.22
CA PRO A 453 -2.67 -7.37 0.34
C PRO A 453 -3.99 -8.08 0.70
N GLU A 454 -3.96 -9.34 1.17
CA GLU A 454 -5.18 -10.06 1.59
C GLU A 454 -5.85 -9.41 2.81
N GLN A 455 -5.09 -9.09 3.86
CA GLN A 455 -5.65 -8.46 5.05
C GLN A 455 -6.14 -7.04 4.76
N ALA A 456 -5.38 -6.27 3.97
CA ALA A 456 -5.82 -4.95 3.52
C ALA A 456 -7.09 -5.02 2.68
N PHE A 457 -7.18 -5.97 1.74
CA PHE A 457 -8.40 -6.23 0.97
C PHE A 457 -9.59 -6.56 1.87
N HIS A 458 -9.43 -7.54 2.77
CA HIS A 458 -10.50 -7.94 3.68
C HIS A 458 -11.01 -6.80 4.57
N ARG A 459 -10.14 -5.88 4.94
CA ARG A 459 -10.50 -4.68 5.69
C ARG A 459 -11.20 -3.66 4.81
N ALA A 460 -10.66 -3.37 3.64
CA ALA A 460 -11.21 -2.39 2.70
C ALA A 460 -12.64 -2.72 2.25
N VAL A 461 -12.96 -4.02 2.11
CA VAL A 461 -14.32 -4.47 1.72
C VAL A 461 -15.33 -4.46 2.88
N GLN A 462 -14.92 -3.98 4.05
CA GLN A 462 -15.77 -3.84 5.25
C GLN A 462 -15.91 -2.36 5.67
N PRO A 463 -16.47 -1.48 4.84
CA PRO A 463 -16.50 -0.03 5.08
C PRO A 463 -17.19 0.37 6.38
N LEU A 464 -18.15 -0.41 6.86
CA LEU A 464 -18.89 -0.13 8.09
C LEU A 464 -18.05 -0.22 9.38
N ARG A 465 -16.83 -0.76 9.30
CA ARG A 465 -15.89 -0.77 10.43
C ARG A 465 -15.14 0.55 10.61
N PHE A 466 -15.22 1.45 9.63
CA PHE A 466 -14.53 2.75 9.69
C PHE A 466 -15.44 3.79 10.35
N THR A 467 -15.52 3.73 11.68
CA THR A 467 -16.30 4.67 12.50
C THR A 467 -15.41 5.32 13.55
N ASP A 468 -15.79 6.51 14.02
CA ASP A 468 -15.18 7.12 15.18
C ASP A 468 -15.73 6.53 16.49
N SER A 469 -15.23 7.03 17.64
CA SER A 469 -15.69 6.61 18.96
C SER A 469 -17.18 6.89 19.23
N SER A 470 -17.80 7.77 18.44
CA SER A 470 -19.25 8.06 18.51
C SER A 470 -20.09 7.19 17.56
N GLY A 471 -19.45 6.30 16.80
CA GLY A 471 -20.09 5.47 15.77
C GLY A 471 -20.33 6.18 14.44
N ARG A 472 -19.82 7.40 14.25
CA ARG A 472 -19.95 8.15 13.00
C ARG A 472 -18.97 7.59 11.97
N TRP A 473 -19.48 7.35 10.76
CA TRP A 473 -18.70 6.82 9.64
C TRP A 473 -17.59 7.77 9.18
N LYS A 474 -16.41 7.21 8.88
CA LYS A 474 -15.20 7.91 8.40
C LYS A 474 -14.89 7.54 6.94
N PRO A 475 -15.50 8.20 5.96
CA PRO A 475 -15.31 7.89 4.54
C PRO A 475 -13.86 8.05 4.08
N PHE A 476 -13.16 9.06 4.59
CA PHE A 476 -11.77 9.31 4.23
C PHE A 476 -10.85 8.14 4.67
N ALA A 477 -10.95 7.69 5.90
CA ALA A 477 -10.16 6.58 6.42
C ALA A 477 -10.44 5.26 5.66
N TRP A 478 -11.72 5.04 5.28
CA TRP A 478 -12.08 3.91 4.43
C TRP A 478 -11.44 4.01 3.05
N MET A 479 -11.54 5.15 2.36
CA MET A 479 -10.95 5.35 1.03
C MET A 479 -9.43 5.25 1.06
N GLN A 480 -8.78 5.70 2.12
CA GLN A 480 -7.35 5.51 2.34
C GLN A 480 -6.98 4.02 2.45
N CYS A 481 -7.77 3.24 3.19
CA CYS A 481 -7.57 1.79 3.25
C CYS A 481 -7.79 1.12 1.88
N VAL A 482 -8.79 1.56 1.08
CA VAL A 482 -9.00 1.06 -0.29
C VAL A 482 -7.79 1.35 -1.18
N ALA A 483 -7.29 2.59 -1.17
CA ALA A 483 -6.13 3.00 -1.95
C ALA A 483 -4.87 2.20 -1.56
N THR A 484 -4.63 2.05 -0.25
CA THR A 484 -3.52 1.24 0.29
C THR A 484 -3.64 -0.23 -0.13
N ALA A 485 -4.84 -0.82 -0.04
CA ALA A 485 -5.07 -2.20 -0.48
C ALA A 485 -4.77 -2.39 -1.97
N CYS A 486 -5.18 -1.43 -2.82
CA CYS A 486 -4.86 -1.44 -4.25
C CYS A 486 -3.35 -1.32 -4.51
N ALA A 487 -2.65 -0.44 -3.80
CA ALA A 487 -1.20 -0.26 -3.89
C ALA A 487 -0.45 -1.56 -3.53
N LEU A 488 -0.83 -2.19 -2.42
CA LEU A 488 -0.25 -3.47 -1.98
C LEU A 488 -0.57 -4.61 -2.96
N ALA A 489 -1.78 -4.65 -3.50
CA ALA A 489 -2.17 -5.62 -4.51
C ALA A 489 -1.32 -5.45 -5.79
N ARG A 490 -1.11 -4.20 -6.24
CA ARG A 490 -0.24 -3.89 -7.37
C ARG A 490 1.18 -4.36 -7.14
N LYS A 491 1.78 -4.02 -6.00
CA LYS A 491 3.12 -4.46 -5.60
C LYS A 491 3.24 -5.98 -5.59
N HIS A 492 2.28 -6.66 -4.98
CA HIS A 492 2.26 -8.12 -4.91
C HIS A 492 2.18 -8.76 -6.30
N ARG A 493 1.39 -8.18 -7.21
CA ARG A 493 1.27 -8.65 -8.59
C ARG A 493 2.57 -8.48 -9.38
N ILE A 494 3.24 -7.33 -9.24
CA ILE A 494 4.56 -7.05 -9.83
C ILE A 494 5.60 -8.05 -9.31
N ASP A 495 5.65 -8.27 -8.00
CA ASP A 495 6.59 -9.22 -7.37
C ASP A 495 6.40 -10.66 -7.86
N ARG A 496 5.21 -11.01 -8.34
CA ARG A 496 4.84 -12.34 -8.82
C ARG A 496 4.76 -12.44 -10.34
N ALA A 497 5.18 -11.40 -11.07
CA ALA A 497 5.06 -11.31 -12.52
C ALA A 497 3.63 -11.57 -13.04
N LEU A 498 2.61 -11.17 -12.24
CA LEU A 498 1.21 -11.18 -12.64
C LEU A 498 0.88 -9.90 -13.43
N PRO A 499 -0.20 -9.89 -14.23
CA PRO A 499 -0.64 -8.69 -14.94
C PRO A 499 -0.77 -7.51 -13.99
N GLU A 500 -0.14 -6.38 -14.34
CA GLU A 500 -0.13 -5.17 -13.55
C GLU A 500 -1.51 -4.51 -13.54
N ILE A 501 -1.84 -3.86 -12.43
CA ILE A 501 -3.04 -3.02 -12.27
C ILE A 501 -2.63 -1.56 -12.12
N SER A 502 -3.48 -0.66 -12.62
CA SER A 502 -3.24 0.78 -12.60
C SER A 502 -4.30 1.50 -11.77
N HIS A 503 -3.92 2.66 -11.19
CA HIS A 503 -4.87 3.59 -10.59
C HIS A 503 -5.70 4.34 -11.65
N VAL A 504 -5.22 4.34 -12.89
CA VAL A 504 -5.95 4.90 -14.03
C VAL A 504 -6.90 3.85 -14.58
N LEU A 505 -8.11 4.27 -14.95
CA LEU A 505 -9.11 3.37 -15.53
C LEU A 505 -8.58 2.72 -16.80
N ASP A 506 -8.66 1.40 -16.87
CA ASP A 506 -8.49 0.64 -18.11
C ASP A 506 -9.86 0.32 -18.70
N PRO A 507 -10.30 1.06 -19.74
CA PRO A 507 -11.60 0.85 -20.35
C PRO A 507 -11.71 -0.49 -21.09
N ALA A 508 -10.57 -1.06 -21.51
CA ALA A 508 -10.51 -2.30 -22.28
C ALA A 508 -10.47 -3.56 -21.38
N CYS A 509 -10.27 -3.39 -20.09
CA CYS A 509 -10.21 -4.53 -19.17
C CYS A 509 -11.57 -5.21 -19.05
N CYS A 510 -11.63 -6.47 -19.54
CA CYS A 510 -12.82 -7.31 -19.48
C CYS A 510 -12.78 -8.36 -18.35
N VAL A 511 -11.86 -8.21 -17.38
CA VAL A 511 -11.77 -9.14 -16.25
C VAL A 511 -12.98 -8.96 -15.34
N ARG A 512 -13.69 -10.06 -15.07
CA ARG A 512 -14.94 -10.10 -14.29
C ARG A 512 -14.88 -9.27 -13.00
N ASP A 513 -13.87 -9.51 -12.18
CA ASP A 513 -13.78 -8.89 -10.85
C ASP A 513 -13.53 -7.37 -10.97
N TYR A 514 -12.74 -6.94 -11.94
CA TYR A 514 -12.52 -5.52 -12.25
C TYR A 514 -13.79 -4.84 -12.72
N LEU A 515 -14.58 -5.50 -13.61
CA LEU A 515 -15.85 -4.98 -14.09
C LEU A 515 -16.88 -4.83 -12.98
N TYR A 516 -16.96 -5.80 -12.05
CA TYR A 516 -17.81 -5.65 -10.87
C TYR A 516 -17.38 -4.47 -9.98
N GLY A 517 -16.07 -4.21 -9.87
CA GLY A 517 -15.55 -3.03 -9.20
C GLY A 517 -16.04 -1.74 -9.85
N ARG A 518 -16.00 -1.68 -11.18
CA ARG A 518 -16.50 -0.55 -11.96
C ARG A 518 -18.01 -0.34 -11.76
N LEU A 519 -18.82 -1.41 -11.86
CA LEU A 519 -20.27 -1.33 -11.60
C LEU A 519 -20.57 -0.80 -10.21
N PHE A 520 -19.83 -1.27 -9.22
CA PHE A 520 -19.99 -0.85 -7.83
C PHE A 520 -19.63 0.63 -7.62
N ALA A 521 -18.55 1.12 -8.26
CA ALA A 521 -18.17 2.53 -8.24
C ALA A 521 -19.25 3.43 -8.84
N VAL A 522 -19.83 3.01 -9.97
CA VAL A 522 -20.93 3.76 -10.61
C VAL A 522 -22.15 3.80 -9.71
N ALA A 523 -22.51 2.68 -9.07
CA ALA A 523 -23.61 2.61 -8.11
C ALA A 523 -23.40 3.56 -6.92
N HIS A 524 -22.21 3.56 -6.35
CA HIS A 524 -21.84 4.46 -5.26
C HIS A 524 -21.92 5.93 -5.68
N ALA A 525 -21.29 6.29 -6.78
CA ALA A 525 -21.26 7.67 -7.27
C ALA A 525 -22.64 8.20 -7.67
N LEU A 526 -23.49 7.34 -8.25
CA LEU A 526 -24.87 7.68 -8.60
C LEU A 526 -25.70 8.07 -7.36
N GLU A 527 -25.60 7.29 -6.29
CA GLU A 527 -26.31 7.60 -5.04
C GLU A 527 -25.75 8.85 -4.37
N CYS A 528 -24.42 9.03 -4.37
CA CYS A 528 -23.76 10.25 -3.88
C CYS A 528 -24.23 11.49 -4.65
N ALA A 529 -24.29 11.41 -5.98
CA ALA A 529 -24.79 12.50 -6.82
C ALA A 529 -26.29 12.81 -6.57
N ALA A 530 -27.11 11.78 -6.32
CA ALA A 530 -28.51 11.98 -6.02
C ALA A 530 -28.76 12.58 -4.62
N ARG A 531 -27.85 12.39 -3.70
CA ARG A 531 -27.92 12.97 -2.34
C ARG A 531 -27.17 14.30 -2.22
N ASP A 532 -26.45 14.70 -3.26
CA ASP A 532 -25.52 15.84 -3.25
C ASP A 532 -24.48 15.74 -2.10
N ASP A 533 -24.06 14.53 -1.80
CA ASP A 533 -23.08 14.24 -0.74
C ASP A 533 -22.09 13.17 -1.20
N ARG A 534 -20.86 13.58 -1.49
CA ARG A 534 -19.76 12.68 -1.91
C ARG A 534 -19.30 11.72 -0.81
N ASN A 535 -19.61 12.05 0.43
CA ASN A 535 -19.24 11.29 1.62
C ASN A 535 -20.39 10.45 2.17
N ALA A 536 -21.46 10.28 1.40
CA ALA A 536 -22.63 9.54 1.83
C ALA A 536 -22.33 8.06 2.07
N GLN A 537 -22.88 7.51 3.15
CA GLN A 537 -22.91 6.07 3.39
C GLN A 537 -24.00 5.44 2.51
N THR A 538 -23.64 5.12 1.26
CA THR A 538 -24.55 4.62 0.22
C THR A 538 -25.03 3.18 0.47
N CYS A 539 -26.08 2.76 -0.24
CA CYS A 539 -26.53 1.36 -0.28
C CYS A 539 -25.41 0.43 -0.77
N ALA A 540 -24.63 0.90 -1.76
CA ALA A 540 -23.45 0.19 -2.23
C ALA A 540 -22.46 -0.05 -1.08
N VAL A 541 -22.04 1.00 -0.38
CA VAL A 541 -21.12 0.89 0.76
C VAL A 541 -21.63 -0.09 1.81
N ARG A 542 -22.91 -0.02 2.16
CA ARG A 542 -23.51 -0.92 3.16
C ARG A 542 -23.52 -2.39 2.76
N CYS A 543 -23.63 -2.71 1.48
CA CYS A 543 -23.65 -4.10 1.01
C CYS A 543 -22.30 -4.62 0.50
N MET A 544 -21.20 -3.84 0.56
CA MET A 544 -19.93 -4.16 -0.08
C MET A 544 -19.36 -5.55 0.33
N ALA A 545 -19.38 -5.87 1.61
CA ALA A 545 -18.89 -7.16 2.10
C ALA A 545 -19.68 -8.34 1.50
N ARG A 546 -21.01 -8.21 1.42
CA ARG A 546 -21.87 -9.21 0.78
C ARG A 546 -21.67 -9.23 -0.73
N PHE A 547 -21.49 -8.07 -1.34
CA PHE A 547 -21.24 -7.94 -2.78
C PHE A 547 -19.99 -8.70 -3.21
N VAL A 548 -18.90 -8.60 -2.44
CA VAL A 548 -17.66 -9.34 -2.72
C VAL A 548 -17.87 -10.85 -2.66
N GLN A 549 -18.69 -11.35 -1.75
CA GLN A 549 -18.94 -12.78 -1.59
C GLN A 549 -19.93 -13.35 -2.61
N ARG A 550 -20.98 -12.58 -2.98
CA ARG A 550 -22.05 -12.97 -3.89
C ARG A 550 -22.37 -11.85 -4.86
N PRO A 551 -21.46 -11.59 -5.84
CA PRO A 551 -21.54 -10.39 -6.66
C PRO A 551 -22.81 -10.30 -7.51
N GLY A 552 -23.17 -11.36 -8.21
CA GLY A 552 -24.31 -11.35 -9.12
C GLY A 552 -25.64 -11.12 -8.42
N GLU A 553 -25.90 -11.87 -7.36
CA GLU A 553 -27.11 -11.76 -6.56
C GLU A 553 -27.24 -10.37 -5.89
N THR A 554 -26.13 -9.93 -5.29
CA THR A 554 -26.12 -8.63 -4.60
C THR A 554 -26.24 -7.47 -5.58
N TRP A 555 -25.69 -7.59 -6.79
CA TRP A 555 -25.82 -6.59 -7.83
C TRP A 555 -27.27 -6.37 -8.26
N GLN A 556 -28.03 -7.43 -8.44
CA GLN A 556 -29.47 -7.30 -8.75
C GLN A 556 -30.23 -6.52 -7.69
N GLN A 557 -30.00 -6.88 -6.41
CA GLN A 557 -30.63 -6.21 -5.28
C GLN A 557 -30.21 -4.75 -5.17
N LEU A 558 -28.91 -4.47 -5.34
CA LEU A 558 -28.38 -3.11 -5.31
C LEU A 558 -28.97 -2.27 -6.44
N TYR A 559 -29.02 -2.80 -7.67
CA TYR A 559 -29.57 -2.07 -8.81
C TYR A 559 -31.03 -1.66 -8.58
N LEU A 560 -31.85 -2.54 -8.03
CA LEU A 560 -33.23 -2.22 -7.69
C LEU A 560 -33.33 -1.05 -6.68
N GLN A 561 -32.37 -0.99 -5.73
CA GLN A 561 -32.28 0.12 -4.78
C GLN A 561 -31.82 1.44 -5.43
N LEU A 562 -31.13 1.38 -6.58
CA LEU A 562 -30.71 2.58 -7.31
C LEU A 562 -31.81 3.22 -8.15
N LEU A 563 -32.89 2.52 -8.49
CA LEU A 563 -33.98 3.04 -9.33
C LEU A 563 -34.57 4.36 -8.83
N PRO A 564 -34.88 4.55 -7.53
CA PRO A 564 -35.36 5.83 -7.00
C PRO A 564 -34.37 6.99 -7.22
N TYR A 565 -33.09 6.72 -7.06
CA TYR A 565 -32.02 7.73 -7.24
C TYR A 565 -31.85 8.12 -8.71
N LEU A 566 -31.93 7.15 -9.63
CA LEU A 566 -31.95 7.40 -11.07
C LEU A 566 -33.13 8.31 -11.45
N LYS A 567 -34.32 8.07 -10.87
CA LYS A 567 -35.48 8.94 -11.08
C LYS A 567 -35.22 10.35 -10.58
N HIS A 568 -34.64 10.50 -9.38
CA HIS A 568 -34.33 11.80 -8.80
C HIS A 568 -33.39 12.59 -9.72
N LEU A 569 -32.34 11.97 -10.20
CA LEU A 569 -31.36 12.54 -11.14
C LEU A 569 -31.99 12.80 -12.54
N GLY A 570 -32.99 12.02 -12.93
CA GLY A 570 -33.71 12.18 -14.21
C GLY A 570 -34.41 13.54 -14.36
N LYS A 571 -34.73 14.21 -13.25
CA LYS A 571 -35.25 15.59 -13.25
C LYS A 571 -34.21 16.59 -13.75
N SER A 572 -32.90 16.30 -13.63
CA SER A 572 -31.79 17.13 -14.07
C SER A 572 -31.30 16.80 -15.51
N GLY A 573 -32.05 16.04 -16.27
CA GLY A 573 -31.99 15.86 -17.73
C GLY A 573 -30.90 14.88 -18.25
N HIS A 574 -29.64 15.09 -18.00
CA HIS A 574 -28.53 14.31 -18.61
C HIS A 574 -27.86 13.30 -17.69
N ILE A 575 -27.76 13.63 -16.41
CA ILE A 575 -26.95 12.88 -15.44
C ILE A 575 -27.42 11.42 -15.28
N ALA A 576 -28.70 11.19 -15.12
CA ALA A 576 -29.26 9.84 -14.99
C ALA A 576 -28.98 8.97 -16.22
N ARG A 577 -29.10 9.58 -17.42
CA ARG A 577 -28.84 8.90 -18.69
C ARG A 577 -27.38 8.51 -18.83
N ASP A 578 -26.45 9.37 -18.39
CA ASP A 578 -25.03 9.12 -18.46
C ASP A 578 -24.62 7.96 -17.53
N TYR A 579 -25.17 7.90 -16.31
CA TYR A 579 -24.95 6.76 -15.40
C TYR A 579 -25.54 5.47 -15.97
N GLN A 580 -26.75 5.49 -16.52
CA GLN A 580 -27.38 4.30 -17.13
C GLN A 580 -26.59 3.80 -18.33
N ARG A 581 -26.12 4.72 -19.19
CA ARG A 581 -25.28 4.38 -20.33
C ARG A 581 -23.99 3.73 -19.89
N LEU A 582 -23.32 4.31 -18.88
CA LEU A 582 -22.07 3.78 -18.35
C LEU A 582 -22.25 2.37 -17.75
N LEU A 583 -23.32 2.15 -16.98
CA LEU A 583 -23.65 0.82 -16.44
C LEU A 583 -23.84 -0.19 -17.58
N GLY A 584 -24.57 0.17 -18.62
CA GLY A 584 -24.78 -0.70 -19.79
C GLY A 584 -23.48 -0.97 -20.56
N GLN A 585 -22.60 0.03 -20.72
CA GLN A 585 -21.27 -0.16 -21.35
C GLN A 585 -20.38 -1.12 -20.56
N ILE A 586 -20.39 -1.03 -19.23
CA ILE A 586 -19.63 -1.96 -18.40
C ILE A 586 -20.22 -3.36 -18.47
N GLU A 587 -21.56 -3.50 -18.44
CA GLU A 587 -22.22 -4.80 -18.54
C GLU A 587 -21.94 -5.49 -19.89
N GLN A 588 -21.83 -4.75 -20.98
CA GLN A 588 -21.47 -5.30 -22.29
C GLN A 588 -20.04 -5.88 -22.37
N GLN A 589 -19.19 -5.53 -21.43
CA GLN A 589 -17.80 -6.03 -21.38
C GLN A 589 -17.69 -7.40 -20.70
N PHE A 590 -18.67 -7.81 -19.92
CA PHE A 590 -18.67 -9.13 -19.31
C PHE A 590 -18.82 -10.24 -20.37
N ARG A 591 -18.12 -11.32 -20.14
CA ARG A 591 -18.44 -12.62 -20.76
C ARG A 591 -19.62 -13.22 -20.00
N GLU A 592 -20.54 -13.84 -20.70
CA GLU A 592 -21.79 -14.34 -20.09
C GLU A 592 -21.51 -15.36 -18.98
N ASP A 593 -20.61 -16.34 -19.23
CA ASP A 593 -20.23 -17.35 -18.24
C ASP A 593 -19.55 -16.75 -17.01
N ASP A 594 -18.66 -15.78 -17.19
CA ASP A 594 -18.00 -15.08 -16.10
C ASP A 594 -18.98 -14.26 -15.26
N ARG A 595 -19.99 -13.66 -15.93
CA ARG A 595 -21.03 -12.85 -15.29
C ARG A 595 -21.90 -13.68 -14.36
N LEU A 596 -22.18 -14.93 -14.72
CA LEU A 596 -23.00 -15.85 -13.95
C LEU A 596 -22.24 -16.56 -12.83
N SER A 597 -20.90 -16.48 -12.83
CA SER A 597 -20.06 -17.14 -11.81
C SER A 597 -20.35 -16.61 -10.40
N ALA A 598 -20.63 -17.53 -9.47
CA ALA A 598 -20.85 -17.24 -8.05
C ALA A 598 -19.56 -17.06 -7.23
N ARG A 599 -18.39 -17.18 -7.86
CA ARG A 599 -17.08 -17.08 -7.19
C ARG A 599 -16.93 -15.71 -6.50
N PRO A 600 -16.40 -15.64 -5.26
CA PRO A 600 -16.05 -14.39 -4.61
C PRO A 600 -15.09 -13.53 -5.45
N LEU A 601 -15.15 -12.22 -5.27
CA LEU A 601 -14.32 -11.26 -5.98
C LEU A 601 -12.92 -11.19 -5.36
N SER A 602 -11.92 -10.97 -6.21
CA SER A 602 -10.51 -10.79 -5.83
C SER A 602 -10.15 -9.31 -5.62
N ASP A 603 -8.88 -9.05 -5.38
CA ASP A 603 -8.27 -7.71 -5.29
C ASP A 603 -8.57 -6.80 -6.49
N LEU A 604 -8.76 -7.39 -7.68
CA LEU A 604 -9.13 -6.65 -8.89
C LEU A 604 -10.45 -5.89 -8.76
N PHE A 605 -11.33 -6.32 -7.88
CA PHE A 605 -12.56 -5.58 -7.57
C PHE A 605 -12.26 -4.19 -7.02
N LEU A 606 -11.36 -4.07 -6.04
CA LEU A 606 -10.98 -2.76 -5.49
C LEU A 606 -10.24 -1.89 -6.51
N ALA A 607 -9.41 -2.50 -7.36
CA ALA A 607 -8.73 -1.77 -8.43
C ALA A 607 -9.74 -1.18 -9.43
N GLY A 608 -10.72 -1.96 -9.88
CA GLY A 608 -11.81 -1.50 -10.75
C GLY A 608 -12.68 -0.43 -10.08
N PHE A 609 -12.98 -0.59 -8.78
CA PHE A 609 -13.73 0.38 -7.99
C PHE A 609 -12.98 1.71 -7.88
N SER A 610 -11.73 1.68 -7.46
CA SER A 610 -10.89 2.87 -7.27
C SER A 610 -10.69 3.62 -8.59
N ALA A 611 -10.32 2.91 -9.67
CA ALA A 611 -10.07 3.52 -10.97
C ALA A 611 -11.33 4.14 -11.60
N GLN A 612 -12.48 3.46 -11.52
CA GLN A 612 -13.74 3.99 -12.04
C GLN A 612 -14.26 5.17 -11.21
N LEU A 613 -14.10 5.13 -9.87
CA LEU A 613 -14.52 6.22 -9.00
C LEU A 613 -13.66 7.47 -9.25
N ARG A 614 -12.36 7.28 -9.42
CA ARG A 614 -11.44 8.34 -9.84
C ARG A 614 -11.92 9.01 -11.12
N GLU A 615 -12.19 8.23 -12.15
CA GLU A 615 -12.62 8.71 -13.46
C GLU A 615 -13.91 9.54 -13.37
N LEU A 616 -14.87 9.10 -12.56
CA LEU A 616 -16.15 9.81 -12.37
C LEU A 616 -16.00 11.18 -11.68
N TYR A 617 -14.96 11.33 -10.86
CA TYR A 617 -14.70 12.59 -10.14
C TYR A 617 -13.67 13.50 -10.83
N LEU A 618 -13.09 13.10 -11.96
CA LEU A 618 -12.27 13.97 -12.79
C LEU A 618 -13.14 15.05 -13.46
N PRO A 619 -12.56 16.23 -13.73
CA PRO A 619 -13.17 17.21 -14.61
C PRO A 619 -13.51 16.59 -15.97
N ALA A 620 -14.60 17.01 -16.59
CA ALA A 620 -15.05 16.40 -17.85
C ALA A 620 -14.00 16.45 -18.98
N ALA A 621 -13.14 17.46 -18.98
CA ALA A 621 -12.07 17.61 -19.95
C ALA A 621 -10.90 16.61 -19.76
N GLU A 622 -10.75 16.09 -18.55
CA GLU A 622 -9.68 15.14 -18.17
C GLU A 622 -10.13 13.68 -18.24
N ARG A 623 -11.45 13.44 -18.42
CA ARG A 623 -11.98 12.07 -18.47
C ARG A 623 -11.55 11.39 -19.75
N GLN A 624 -11.18 10.12 -19.61
CA GLN A 624 -10.91 9.28 -20.76
C GLN A 624 -12.16 9.15 -21.63
N GLN A 625 -11.99 9.26 -22.94
CA GLN A 625 -13.03 8.87 -23.87
C GLN A 625 -13.19 7.35 -23.78
N LEU A 626 -14.35 6.93 -23.29
CA LEU A 626 -14.67 5.50 -23.31
C LEU A 626 -14.75 5.04 -24.79
N PRO A 627 -14.24 3.85 -25.11
CA PRO A 627 -14.39 3.29 -26.44
C PRO A 627 -15.88 3.20 -26.77
N ASP A 628 -16.23 3.38 -28.03
CA ASP A 628 -17.59 3.20 -28.49
C ASP A 628 -18.11 1.84 -27.99
N PRO A 629 -19.35 1.77 -27.51
CA PRO A 629 -19.91 0.53 -27.03
C PRO A 629 -19.80 -0.52 -28.13
N ARG A 630 -19.36 -1.71 -27.77
CA ARG A 630 -19.33 -2.83 -28.71
C ARG A 630 -20.71 -3.00 -29.33
N PRO A 631 -20.80 -3.40 -30.60
CA PRO A 631 -22.09 -3.71 -31.21
C PRO A 631 -22.83 -4.72 -30.34
N TYR A 632 -24.10 -4.47 -30.08
CA TYR A 632 -24.92 -5.33 -29.25
C TYR A 632 -24.96 -6.75 -29.85
N ALA A 633 -24.43 -7.72 -29.11
CA ALA A 633 -24.61 -9.14 -29.42
C ALA A 633 -25.93 -9.62 -28.80
N PRO A 634 -26.81 -10.28 -29.55
CA PRO A 634 -28.05 -10.81 -28.99
C PRO A 634 -27.72 -11.81 -27.86
N PRO A 635 -28.49 -11.82 -26.77
CA PRO A 635 -28.27 -12.71 -25.68
C PRO A 635 -28.51 -14.17 -26.07
N THR A 636 -27.72 -15.05 -25.45
CA THR A 636 -27.80 -16.50 -25.71
C THR A 636 -28.61 -17.23 -24.63
N THR A 637 -28.80 -16.61 -23.46
CA THR A 637 -29.52 -17.22 -22.35
C THR A 637 -30.97 -16.71 -22.25
N ARG A 638 -31.87 -17.55 -21.74
CA ARG A 638 -33.25 -17.19 -21.44
C ARG A 638 -33.34 -15.93 -20.58
N ASP A 639 -32.56 -15.87 -19.50
CA ASP A 639 -32.62 -14.79 -18.55
C ASP A 639 -32.21 -13.44 -19.17
N ALA A 640 -31.15 -13.44 -19.98
CA ALA A 640 -30.70 -12.25 -20.69
C ALA A 640 -31.71 -11.82 -21.77
N LEU A 641 -32.39 -12.76 -22.42
CA LEU A 641 -33.46 -12.47 -23.37
C LEU A 641 -34.62 -11.71 -22.73
N PHE A 642 -35.09 -12.19 -21.58
CA PHE A 642 -36.17 -11.49 -20.85
C PHE A 642 -35.72 -10.09 -20.39
N GLY A 643 -34.45 -9.94 -20.03
CA GLY A 643 -33.86 -8.63 -19.73
C GLY A 643 -33.91 -7.68 -20.94
N CYS A 644 -33.60 -8.18 -22.13
CA CYS A 644 -33.68 -7.42 -23.36
C CYS A 644 -35.12 -6.99 -23.71
N LEU A 645 -36.08 -7.89 -23.55
CA LEU A 645 -37.49 -7.58 -23.77
C LEU A 645 -37.97 -6.44 -22.85
N LEU A 646 -37.62 -6.51 -21.59
CA LEU A 646 -37.97 -5.50 -20.62
C LEU A 646 -37.30 -4.14 -20.94
N ALA A 647 -36.05 -4.14 -21.41
CA ALA A 647 -35.35 -2.92 -21.81
C ALA A 647 -36.02 -2.24 -23.01
N VAL A 648 -36.48 -3.04 -23.98
CA VAL A 648 -37.24 -2.54 -25.14
C VAL A 648 -38.59 -1.97 -24.72
N ALA A 649 -39.29 -2.68 -23.83
CA ALA A 649 -40.57 -2.21 -23.29
C ALA A 649 -40.41 -0.87 -22.56
N ASP A 650 -39.38 -0.76 -21.72
CA ASP A 650 -39.06 0.48 -20.97
C ASP A 650 -38.77 1.65 -21.94
N ASP A 651 -37.94 1.40 -22.98
CA ASP A 651 -37.65 2.45 -23.97
C ASP A 651 -38.87 2.88 -24.77
N CYS A 652 -39.76 1.97 -25.09
CA CYS A 652 -41.01 2.27 -25.79
C CYS A 652 -41.96 3.10 -24.93
N GLU A 653 -42.10 2.78 -23.64
CA GLU A 653 -42.89 3.57 -22.72
C GLU A 653 -42.36 5.00 -22.60
N TRP A 654 -41.06 5.16 -22.43
CA TRP A 654 -40.44 6.48 -22.39
C TRP A 654 -40.66 7.29 -23.64
N ASN A 655 -40.61 6.69 -24.83
CA ASN A 655 -40.82 7.36 -26.09
C ASN A 655 -42.29 7.67 -26.34
N ALA A 656 -43.22 6.79 -25.94
CA ALA A 656 -44.66 7.03 -26.01
C ALA A 656 -45.05 8.18 -25.08
N GLU A 657 -44.61 8.18 -23.84
CA GLU A 657 -44.89 9.28 -22.88
C GLU A 657 -44.34 10.63 -23.37
N ARG A 658 -43.11 10.64 -23.96
CA ARG A 658 -42.55 11.88 -24.55
C ARG A 658 -43.36 12.43 -25.73
N ARG A 659 -43.93 11.56 -26.56
CA ARG A 659 -44.74 11.97 -27.74
C ARG A 659 -46.18 12.33 -27.40
N LEU A 660 -46.77 11.63 -26.44
CA LEU A 660 -48.13 11.91 -25.98
C LEU A 660 -48.22 13.15 -25.08
N ALA A 661 -47.15 13.46 -24.42
CA ALA A 661 -47.03 14.60 -23.53
C ALA A 661 -46.29 15.77 -24.16
N ALA A 662 -46.71 16.26 -25.34
CA ALA A 662 -46.30 17.61 -25.74
C ALA A 662 -46.78 18.63 -24.69
N GLY A 663 -46.24 18.55 -23.48
CA GLY A 663 -46.44 19.54 -22.45
C GLY A 663 -46.78 19.08 -21.02
N LYS A 664 -47.15 17.83 -20.79
CA LYS A 664 -47.42 17.37 -19.41
C LYS A 664 -47.00 15.91 -19.24
N ILE A 665 -45.92 15.69 -18.48
CA ILE A 665 -45.60 14.38 -17.97
C ILE A 665 -46.65 14.10 -16.88
N VAL A 666 -47.60 13.22 -17.17
CA VAL A 666 -48.45 12.63 -16.14
C VAL A 666 -47.56 11.59 -15.42
N SER A 667 -46.87 12.02 -14.42
CA SER A 667 -46.13 11.09 -13.54
C SER A 667 -47.16 10.26 -12.80
N ASP A 668 -47.19 8.96 -13.04
CA ASP A 668 -47.77 8.06 -12.06
C ASP A 668 -47.07 8.28 -10.71
N ARG A 669 -47.71 7.99 -9.59
CA ARG A 669 -47.32 8.42 -8.22
C ARG A 669 -45.86 8.17 -7.88
N ASP A 670 -45.18 7.26 -8.54
CA ASP A 670 -43.76 6.89 -8.30
C ASP A 670 -42.81 7.18 -9.47
N GLY A 671 -43.29 7.63 -10.66
CA GLY A 671 -42.51 7.92 -11.88
C GLY A 671 -41.66 6.78 -12.37
N ARG A 672 -42.05 5.56 -12.08
CA ARG A 672 -41.50 4.34 -12.66
C ARG A 672 -42.34 3.98 -13.87
N THR A 673 -41.67 3.60 -14.99
CA THR A 673 -42.39 2.98 -16.11
C THR A 673 -43.02 1.67 -15.65
N ASN A 674 -44.09 1.22 -16.36
CA ASN A 674 -44.64 -0.12 -16.09
C ASN A 674 -43.60 -1.21 -16.28
N ALA A 675 -42.69 -1.05 -17.23
CA ALA A 675 -41.55 -1.94 -17.44
C ALA A 675 -40.62 -1.99 -16.21
N MET A 676 -40.30 -0.84 -15.60
CA MET A 676 -39.50 -0.80 -14.36
C MET A 676 -40.24 -1.44 -13.18
N GLN A 677 -41.56 -1.28 -13.09
CA GLN A 677 -42.37 -1.93 -12.04
C GLN A 677 -42.40 -3.45 -12.26
N LEU A 678 -42.39 -3.90 -13.51
CA LEU A 678 -42.38 -5.31 -13.88
C LEU A 678 -41.03 -5.98 -13.65
N THR A 679 -39.93 -5.21 -13.44
CA THR A 679 -38.58 -5.80 -13.27
C THR A 679 -38.53 -6.83 -12.14
N ALA A 680 -39.13 -6.54 -11.01
CA ALA A 680 -39.21 -7.47 -9.89
C ALA A 680 -40.14 -8.65 -10.18
N ALA A 681 -41.25 -8.41 -10.90
CA ALA A 681 -42.22 -9.43 -11.28
C ALA A 681 -41.61 -10.39 -12.32
N PHE A 682 -40.76 -9.90 -13.25
CA PHE A 682 -40.05 -10.73 -14.23
C PHE A 682 -39.11 -11.72 -13.54
N ALA A 683 -38.40 -11.28 -12.51
CA ALA A 683 -37.53 -12.17 -11.76
C ALA A 683 -38.29 -13.30 -11.06
N ALA A 684 -39.51 -13.01 -10.58
CA ALA A 684 -40.32 -13.98 -9.82
C ALA A 684 -41.19 -14.87 -10.73
N SER A 685 -41.78 -14.29 -11.78
CA SER A 685 -42.74 -14.97 -12.65
C SER A 685 -42.57 -14.52 -14.11
N PRO A 686 -41.58 -15.05 -14.85
CA PRO A 686 -41.27 -14.63 -16.20
C PRO A 686 -42.43 -14.87 -17.20
N ALA A 687 -43.13 -16.00 -17.09
CA ALA A 687 -44.24 -16.30 -17.98
C ALA A 687 -45.42 -15.34 -17.85
N GLU A 688 -45.79 -15.02 -16.60
CA GLU A 688 -46.91 -14.07 -16.35
C GLU A 688 -46.54 -12.67 -16.84
N THR A 689 -45.32 -12.24 -16.61
CA THR A 689 -44.85 -10.93 -17.01
C THR A 689 -44.73 -10.81 -18.51
N TRP A 690 -44.33 -11.87 -19.23
CA TRP A 690 -44.34 -11.98 -20.67
C TRP A 690 -45.73 -11.76 -21.22
N CYS A 691 -46.73 -12.44 -20.68
CA CYS A 691 -48.14 -12.26 -21.12
C CYS A 691 -48.58 -10.80 -20.88
N ARG A 692 -48.22 -10.19 -19.77
CA ARG A 692 -48.54 -8.77 -19.53
C ARG A 692 -47.90 -7.81 -20.51
N VAL A 693 -46.65 -8.05 -20.91
CA VAL A 693 -45.98 -7.25 -21.96
C VAL A 693 -46.68 -7.45 -23.29
N HIS A 694 -46.95 -8.67 -23.65
CA HIS A 694 -47.57 -9.00 -24.94
C HIS A 694 -49.04 -8.52 -25.03
N ASP A 695 -49.84 -8.76 -24.04
CA ASP A 695 -51.27 -8.52 -24.08
C ASP A 695 -51.68 -7.08 -23.73
N ARG A 696 -50.84 -6.38 -22.98
CA ARG A 696 -51.20 -5.03 -22.50
C ARG A 696 -50.31 -3.93 -23.08
N LEU A 697 -49.00 -4.13 -23.03
CA LEU A 697 -48.03 -3.09 -23.42
C LEU A 697 -48.04 -2.88 -24.96
N ILE A 698 -47.98 -3.93 -25.71
CA ILE A 698 -47.94 -3.84 -27.20
C ILE A 698 -49.25 -3.21 -27.73
N PRO A 699 -50.46 -3.66 -27.36
CA PRO A 699 -51.68 -3.00 -27.80
C PRO A 699 -51.82 -1.56 -27.31
N TYR A 700 -51.27 -1.20 -26.19
CA TYR A 700 -51.22 0.18 -25.72
C TYR A 700 -50.32 1.05 -26.61
N LEU A 701 -49.14 0.57 -26.97
CA LEU A 701 -48.25 1.24 -27.91
C LEU A 701 -48.83 1.39 -29.32
N GLU A 702 -49.56 0.38 -29.78
CA GLU A 702 -50.25 0.41 -31.08
C GLU A 702 -51.35 1.48 -31.08
N ARG A 703 -52.15 1.55 -30.02
CA ARG A 703 -53.25 2.55 -29.88
C ARG A 703 -52.74 3.98 -29.70
N SER A 704 -51.54 4.13 -29.20
CA SER A 704 -50.92 5.45 -29.00
C SER A 704 -50.36 6.09 -30.27
N GLY A 705 -50.48 5.41 -31.44
CA GLY A 705 -50.11 5.95 -32.77
C GLY A 705 -48.60 6.12 -32.94
N VAL A 706 -47.80 5.41 -32.16
CA VAL A 706 -46.34 5.46 -32.24
C VAL A 706 -45.86 4.54 -33.33
N ASP A 707 -45.24 5.04 -34.40
CA ASP A 707 -44.59 4.25 -35.48
C ASP A 707 -43.61 3.20 -34.97
N ALA A 708 -43.13 3.38 -33.76
CA ALA A 708 -42.30 2.43 -33.05
C ALA A 708 -43.00 1.08 -32.76
N ALA A 709 -44.32 1.01 -32.70
CA ALA A 709 -45.04 -0.25 -32.42
C ALA A 709 -44.70 -1.36 -33.42
N ASN A 710 -44.69 -1.05 -34.69
CA ASN A 710 -44.29 -2.02 -35.74
C ASN A 710 -42.80 -2.43 -35.61
N TYR A 711 -41.99 -1.53 -35.15
CA TYR A 711 -40.59 -1.79 -34.93
C TYR A 711 -40.33 -2.66 -33.67
N VAL A 712 -41.03 -2.37 -32.59
CA VAL A 712 -41.01 -3.16 -31.35
C VAL A 712 -41.47 -4.58 -31.64
N GLN A 713 -42.59 -4.75 -32.40
CA GLN A 713 -43.04 -6.07 -32.81
C GLN A 713 -42.03 -6.83 -33.67
N ARG A 714 -41.31 -6.14 -34.58
CA ARG A 714 -40.24 -6.78 -35.37
C ARG A 714 -39.08 -7.21 -34.49
N LEU A 715 -38.70 -6.40 -33.54
CA LEU A 715 -37.59 -6.75 -32.61
C LEU A 715 -38.01 -7.89 -31.67
N LEU A 716 -39.25 -7.85 -31.13
CA LEU A 716 -39.80 -8.92 -30.29
C LEU A 716 -39.88 -10.23 -31.11
N ARG A 717 -40.38 -10.21 -32.34
CA ARG A 717 -40.39 -11.40 -33.19
C ARG A 717 -39.00 -11.95 -33.47
N ARG A 718 -38.00 -11.09 -33.70
CA ARG A 718 -36.61 -11.55 -33.88
C ARG A 718 -36.06 -12.21 -32.64
N ILE A 719 -36.39 -11.66 -31.49
CA ILE A 719 -35.97 -12.21 -30.20
C ILE A 719 -36.70 -13.53 -29.92
N GLU A 720 -38.00 -13.59 -30.22
CA GLU A 720 -38.82 -14.81 -30.10
C GLU A 720 -38.36 -15.94 -30.99
N GLN A 721 -37.96 -15.64 -32.24
CA GLN A 721 -37.50 -16.64 -33.21
C GLN A 721 -36.13 -17.26 -32.85
N GLY A 722 -35.36 -16.61 -32.02
CA GLY A 722 -34.05 -17.10 -31.61
C GLY A 722 -34.08 -18.13 -30.45
N PHE A 723 -35.22 -18.39 -29.82
CA PHE A 723 -35.34 -19.23 -28.64
C PHE A 723 -36.48 -20.21 -28.66
N ASP A 724 -36.27 -21.40 -28.12
CA ASP A 724 -37.31 -22.41 -27.95
C ASP A 724 -38.45 -21.87 -27.06
N PRO A 725 -39.71 -21.91 -27.50
CA PRO A 725 -40.86 -21.50 -26.72
C PRO A 725 -40.95 -22.13 -25.31
N MET A 726 -40.56 -23.41 -25.19
CA MET A 726 -40.59 -24.11 -23.91
C MET A 726 -39.57 -23.58 -22.92
N GLN A 727 -38.41 -23.21 -23.39
CA GLN A 727 -37.39 -22.57 -22.55
C GLN A 727 -37.78 -21.14 -22.17
N ARG A 728 -38.44 -20.39 -23.07
CA ARG A 728 -38.90 -19.05 -22.82
C ARG A 728 -39.95 -18.96 -21.70
N LEU A 729 -40.87 -19.92 -21.68
CA LEU A 729 -42.02 -19.94 -20.77
C LEU A 729 -41.79 -20.76 -19.50
N ALA A 730 -40.56 -21.25 -19.27
CA ALA A 730 -40.26 -21.96 -18.05
C ALA A 730 -40.60 -21.12 -16.83
N GLN A 731 -41.33 -21.69 -15.86
CA GLN A 731 -41.76 -21.00 -14.65
C GLN A 731 -40.65 -20.74 -13.64
N ALA A 732 -39.46 -21.27 -13.87
CA ALA A 732 -38.32 -21.05 -12.96
C ALA A 732 -37.96 -19.57 -12.90
N PRO A 733 -37.66 -19.02 -11.69
CA PRO A 733 -37.20 -17.63 -11.53
C PRO A 733 -36.01 -17.30 -12.43
N LEU A 734 -35.95 -16.04 -12.90
CA LEU A 734 -34.82 -15.58 -13.69
C LEU A 734 -33.60 -15.40 -12.81
N GLY A 735 -32.44 -15.84 -13.31
CA GLY A 735 -31.14 -15.66 -12.65
C GLY A 735 -30.45 -14.34 -12.99
N ASN A 736 -29.17 -14.28 -12.69
CA ASN A 736 -28.33 -13.07 -12.81
C ASN A 736 -28.21 -12.53 -14.25
N GLY A 737 -28.41 -13.35 -15.26
CA GLY A 737 -28.37 -12.96 -16.69
C GLY A 737 -29.44 -11.95 -17.08
N PHE A 738 -30.55 -11.92 -16.36
CA PHE A 738 -31.66 -11.00 -16.64
C PHE A 738 -31.25 -9.53 -16.60
N LEU A 739 -30.61 -9.08 -15.52
CA LEU A 739 -30.15 -7.70 -15.38
C LEU A 739 -29.05 -7.35 -16.39
N HIS A 740 -28.19 -8.32 -16.70
CA HIS A 740 -27.18 -8.18 -17.74
C HIS A 740 -27.82 -7.88 -19.09
N GLY A 741 -28.78 -8.71 -19.53
CA GLY A 741 -29.50 -8.50 -20.79
C GLY A 741 -30.24 -7.15 -20.84
N TYR A 742 -30.89 -6.75 -19.73
CA TYR A 742 -31.59 -5.46 -19.63
C TYR A 742 -30.62 -4.29 -19.83
N LEU A 743 -29.50 -4.25 -19.10
CA LEU A 743 -28.54 -3.14 -19.14
C LEU A 743 -27.82 -3.06 -20.48
N CYS A 744 -27.45 -4.20 -21.06
CA CYS A 744 -26.83 -4.25 -22.39
C CYS A 744 -27.78 -3.72 -23.48
N MET A 745 -29.04 -4.15 -23.48
CA MET A 745 -30.03 -3.66 -24.45
C MET A 745 -30.38 -2.18 -24.23
N ARG A 746 -30.50 -1.74 -22.97
CA ARG A 746 -30.72 -0.30 -22.68
C ARG A 746 -29.55 0.53 -23.21
N CYS A 747 -28.33 0.10 -23.05
CA CYS A 747 -27.18 0.79 -23.62
C CYS A 747 -27.26 0.88 -25.15
N ALA A 748 -27.58 -0.25 -25.82
CA ALA A 748 -27.74 -0.28 -27.26
C ALA A 748 -28.83 0.68 -27.76
N LEU A 749 -29.95 0.78 -27.04
CA LEU A 749 -31.07 1.70 -27.35
C LEU A 749 -30.74 3.18 -27.11
N MET A 750 -29.81 3.46 -26.17
CA MET A 750 -29.36 4.83 -25.85
C MET A 750 -28.25 5.35 -26.78
N THR A 751 -27.66 4.49 -27.61
CA THR A 751 -26.64 4.91 -28.56
C THR A 751 -27.27 5.70 -29.72
N ARG A 752 -26.46 6.50 -30.41
CA ARG A 752 -26.89 7.51 -31.42
C ARG A 752 -28.06 7.04 -32.31
N GLY A 753 -29.25 7.60 -32.10
CA GLY A 753 -30.45 7.39 -32.91
C GLY A 753 -31.55 6.52 -32.29
N GLY A 754 -31.38 6.02 -31.08
CA GLY A 754 -32.40 5.25 -30.37
C GLY A 754 -32.75 3.93 -31.03
N LEU A 755 -34.04 3.56 -31.02
CA LEU A 755 -34.56 2.34 -31.60
C LEU A 755 -34.22 2.17 -33.11
N GLU A 756 -34.14 3.25 -33.87
CA GLU A 756 -33.83 3.21 -35.30
C GLU A 756 -32.37 2.81 -35.56
N THR A 757 -31.45 3.19 -34.67
CA THR A 757 -30.03 2.86 -34.81
C THR A 757 -29.73 1.45 -34.33
N ALA A 758 -30.42 0.99 -33.29
CA ALA A 758 -30.30 -0.41 -32.85
C ALA A 758 -30.90 -1.38 -33.91
N ALA A 759 -31.81 -0.89 -34.74
CA ALA A 759 -32.38 -1.66 -35.84
C ALA A 759 -31.59 -1.60 -37.14
N ARG A 760 -30.90 -0.48 -37.35
CA ARG A 760 -29.93 -0.46 -38.43
C ARG A 760 -28.79 -1.38 -38.01
N LYS A 761 -28.62 -2.49 -38.77
CA LYS A 761 -27.38 -3.25 -38.62
C LYS A 761 -26.24 -2.25 -38.61
N PRO A 762 -25.31 -2.33 -37.63
CA PRO A 762 -24.09 -1.58 -37.73
C PRO A 762 -23.48 -1.91 -39.08
N VAL A 763 -23.29 -0.89 -39.91
CA VAL A 763 -22.58 -1.07 -41.19
C VAL A 763 -21.11 -1.25 -40.81
N HIS A 764 -20.76 -2.46 -40.40
CA HIS A 764 -19.38 -2.85 -40.28
C HIS A 764 -18.81 -3.06 -41.69
N ARG A 765 -18.25 -1.99 -42.21
CA ARG A 765 -17.51 -2.05 -43.47
C ARG A 765 -16.26 -2.94 -43.38
N ASP A 766 -15.86 -3.32 -42.17
CA ASP A 766 -14.59 -4.00 -41.90
C ASP A 766 -14.72 -5.17 -40.90
N PHE A 767 -15.73 -6.02 -41.01
CA PHE A 767 -15.73 -7.26 -40.26
C PHE A 767 -14.58 -8.15 -40.78
N ALA A 768 -13.54 -8.32 -39.95
CA ALA A 768 -12.45 -9.22 -40.24
C ALA A 768 -12.69 -10.58 -39.59
N VAL A 769 -12.49 -11.64 -40.31
CA VAL A 769 -12.50 -13.00 -39.77
C VAL A 769 -11.17 -13.25 -39.08
N ASN A 770 -11.19 -13.21 -37.73
CA ASN A 770 -9.98 -13.34 -36.93
C ASN A 770 -9.84 -14.71 -36.25
N CYS A 771 -10.90 -15.47 -36.18
CA CYS A 771 -10.92 -16.78 -35.53
C CYS A 771 -11.90 -17.73 -36.21
N ARG A 772 -11.85 -19.01 -35.81
CA ARG A 772 -12.73 -20.07 -36.28
C ARG A 772 -14.21 -19.73 -36.13
N ASP A 773 -14.60 -19.25 -34.96
CA ASP A 773 -15.99 -18.88 -34.68
C ASP A 773 -16.50 -17.77 -35.61
N ASP A 774 -15.67 -16.77 -35.87
CA ASP A 774 -15.96 -15.68 -36.80
C ASP A 774 -16.24 -16.23 -38.20
N ALA A 775 -15.42 -17.19 -38.69
CA ALA A 775 -15.56 -17.79 -40.00
C ALA A 775 -16.86 -18.59 -40.13
N PHE A 776 -17.19 -19.43 -39.15
CA PHE A 776 -18.42 -20.22 -39.17
C PHE A 776 -19.67 -19.35 -39.00
N GLY A 777 -19.63 -18.32 -38.15
CA GLY A 777 -20.72 -17.35 -38.04
C GLY A 777 -20.97 -16.61 -39.35
N ALA A 778 -19.91 -16.14 -40.01
CA ALA A 778 -20.01 -15.48 -41.32
C ALA A 778 -20.56 -16.40 -42.42
N LEU A 779 -20.10 -17.67 -42.47
CA LEU A 779 -20.64 -18.66 -43.43
C LEU A 779 -22.13 -18.90 -43.22
N LEU A 780 -22.59 -19.09 -42.02
CA LEU A 780 -24.03 -19.26 -41.71
C LEU A 780 -24.84 -18.00 -42.01
N ALA A 781 -24.29 -16.79 -41.77
CA ALA A 781 -24.95 -15.53 -42.10
C ALA A 781 -25.14 -15.38 -43.61
N LEU A 782 -24.10 -15.70 -44.41
CA LEU A 782 -24.15 -15.68 -45.85
C LEU A 782 -25.15 -16.69 -46.37
N GLU A 783 -25.16 -17.90 -45.81
CA GLU A 783 -26.12 -18.95 -46.16
C GLU A 783 -27.55 -18.54 -45.85
N ASN A 784 -27.81 -17.95 -44.69
CA ASN A 784 -29.14 -17.44 -44.35
C ASN A 784 -29.64 -16.37 -45.37
N ARG A 785 -28.74 -15.52 -45.82
CA ARG A 785 -29.04 -14.45 -46.77
C ARG A 785 -29.36 -15.02 -48.16
N ILE A 786 -28.62 -16.03 -48.60
CA ILE A 786 -28.85 -16.76 -49.83
C ILE A 786 -30.22 -17.44 -49.80
N GLU A 787 -30.54 -18.18 -48.76
CA GLU A 787 -31.83 -18.83 -48.61
C GLU A 787 -33.00 -17.83 -48.59
N ARG A 788 -32.89 -16.72 -47.94
CA ARG A 788 -33.93 -15.70 -47.97
C ARG A 788 -34.16 -15.11 -49.36
N TRP A 789 -33.05 -14.83 -50.05
CA TRP A 789 -33.16 -14.32 -51.42
C TRP A 789 -33.84 -15.31 -52.38
N VAL A 790 -33.64 -16.62 -52.18
CA VAL A 790 -34.32 -17.68 -52.94
C VAL A 790 -35.81 -17.73 -52.54
N LEU A 791 -36.11 -17.74 -51.27
CA LEU A 791 -37.50 -17.81 -50.75
C LEU A 791 -38.30 -16.60 -51.14
N ASP A 792 -37.71 -15.41 -51.14
CA ASP A 792 -38.38 -14.17 -51.57
C ASP A 792 -38.74 -14.17 -53.04
N ARG A 793 -37.99 -14.88 -53.89
CA ARG A 793 -38.26 -15.00 -55.33
C ARG A 793 -39.25 -16.11 -55.68
N GLU A 794 -39.17 -17.27 -55.01
CA GLU A 794 -39.95 -18.43 -55.36
C GLU A 794 -41.32 -18.53 -54.72
N LYS A 795 -41.43 -18.01 -53.46
CA LYS A 795 -42.71 -18.07 -52.68
C LYS A 795 -42.87 -16.89 -51.72
N PRO A 796 -43.52 -15.82 -52.13
CA PRO A 796 -43.72 -14.64 -51.22
C PRO A 796 -44.49 -14.96 -49.96
N ASP A 797 -45.35 -16.00 -49.91
CA ASP A 797 -46.11 -16.37 -48.69
C ASP A 797 -45.32 -17.12 -47.61
N THR A 798 -44.04 -17.39 -47.84
CA THR A 798 -43.21 -18.14 -46.91
C THR A 798 -42.25 -17.25 -46.06
N GLN A 799 -42.43 -15.96 -46.02
CA GLN A 799 -41.60 -14.99 -45.29
C GLN A 799 -41.43 -15.27 -43.79
N ASN A 800 -42.29 -16.10 -43.21
CA ASN A 800 -42.27 -16.44 -41.78
C ASN A 800 -41.62 -17.82 -41.44
N ARG A 801 -41.07 -18.54 -42.42
CA ARG A 801 -40.41 -19.83 -42.12
C ARG A 801 -38.91 -19.58 -41.77
N PRO A 802 -38.43 -20.21 -40.71
CA PRO A 802 -36.98 -20.12 -40.40
C PRO A 802 -36.20 -20.76 -41.56
N SER A 803 -35.14 -20.12 -42.02
CA SER A 803 -34.21 -20.66 -43.00
C SER A 803 -33.52 -21.92 -42.47
N ASN A 804 -32.99 -22.75 -43.37
CA ASN A 804 -32.19 -23.89 -42.96
C ASN A 804 -30.94 -23.45 -42.20
N ALA A 805 -30.35 -22.33 -42.58
CA ALA A 805 -29.26 -21.74 -41.84
C ALA A 805 -29.64 -21.44 -40.37
N MET A 806 -30.85 -20.90 -40.18
CA MET A 806 -31.34 -20.68 -38.79
C MET A 806 -31.56 -21.98 -38.00
N ARG A 807 -31.99 -23.04 -38.68
CA ARG A 807 -32.14 -24.37 -38.06
C ARG A 807 -30.80 -25.03 -37.75
N PHE A 808 -29.79 -24.75 -38.57
CA PHE A 808 -28.43 -25.25 -38.35
C PHE A 808 -27.63 -24.49 -37.28
N LEU A 809 -28.06 -23.32 -36.84
CA LEU A 809 -27.33 -22.55 -35.85
C LEU A 809 -26.99 -23.37 -34.60
N THR A 810 -28.01 -24.08 -34.04
CA THR A 810 -27.79 -24.90 -32.83
C THR A 810 -26.90 -26.13 -33.13
N ARG A 811 -27.04 -26.72 -34.34
CA ARG A 811 -26.22 -27.87 -34.72
C ARG A 811 -24.79 -27.46 -35.07
N ALA A 812 -24.61 -26.30 -35.65
CA ALA A 812 -23.29 -25.71 -35.93
C ALA A 812 -22.47 -25.47 -34.66
N ALA A 813 -23.13 -25.07 -33.56
CA ALA A 813 -22.47 -24.89 -32.29
C ALA A 813 -21.82 -26.18 -31.76
N GLN A 814 -22.48 -27.32 -31.99
CA GLN A 814 -22.04 -28.63 -31.45
C GLN A 814 -21.18 -29.42 -32.44
N ARG A 815 -21.50 -29.33 -33.72
CA ARG A 815 -20.89 -30.14 -34.82
C ARG A 815 -20.67 -29.27 -36.08
N PRO A 816 -19.72 -28.28 -36.01
CA PRO A 816 -19.48 -27.39 -37.11
C PRO A 816 -18.97 -28.08 -38.36
N ASP A 817 -18.22 -29.16 -38.23
CA ASP A 817 -17.74 -30.01 -39.32
C ASP A 817 -18.88 -30.61 -40.15
N GLU A 818 -19.93 -31.14 -39.54
CA GLU A 818 -21.09 -31.72 -40.23
C GLU A 818 -21.86 -30.65 -41.01
N VAL A 819 -21.98 -29.43 -40.43
CA VAL A 819 -22.70 -28.32 -41.09
C VAL A 819 -21.88 -27.82 -42.27
N CYS A 820 -20.57 -27.69 -42.15
CA CYS A 820 -19.68 -27.29 -43.24
C CYS A 820 -19.77 -28.30 -44.40
N ALA A 821 -19.64 -29.58 -44.08
CA ALA A 821 -19.77 -30.67 -45.09
C ALA A 821 -21.15 -30.68 -45.80
N TYR A 822 -22.24 -30.37 -45.06
CA TYR A 822 -23.57 -30.25 -45.66
C TYR A 822 -23.67 -29.04 -46.61
N LEU A 823 -23.13 -27.87 -46.19
CA LEU A 823 -23.12 -26.67 -46.99
C LEU A 823 -22.33 -26.88 -48.31
N GLU A 824 -21.18 -27.50 -48.21
CA GLU A 824 -20.33 -27.83 -49.37
C GLU A 824 -20.97 -28.86 -50.30
N ALA A 825 -21.44 -29.97 -49.75
CA ALA A 825 -21.89 -31.10 -50.57
C ALA A 825 -23.28 -30.92 -51.21
N ARG A 826 -24.17 -30.14 -50.56
CA ARG A 826 -25.57 -30.03 -50.97
C ARG A 826 -26.03 -28.61 -51.24
N ALA A 827 -25.79 -27.71 -50.34
CA ALA A 827 -26.35 -26.37 -50.45
C ALA A 827 -25.68 -25.56 -51.57
N TYR A 828 -24.37 -25.54 -51.60
CA TYR A 828 -23.62 -24.76 -52.58
C TYR A 828 -23.80 -25.23 -54.04
N PRO A 829 -23.67 -26.54 -54.39
CA PRO A 829 -23.90 -27.00 -55.74
C PRO A 829 -25.34 -26.79 -56.28
N TYR A 830 -26.32 -26.90 -55.37
CA TYR A 830 -27.74 -26.65 -55.73
C TYR A 830 -27.94 -25.19 -56.08
N ARG A 831 -27.36 -24.28 -55.36
CA ARG A 831 -27.55 -22.85 -55.57
C ARG A 831 -26.76 -22.27 -56.72
N LYS A 832 -25.62 -22.87 -57.05
CA LYS A 832 -24.85 -22.52 -58.24
C LYS A 832 -25.69 -22.68 -59.51
N LYS A 833 -26.61 -23.62 -59.51
CA LYS A 833 -27.55 -23.81 -60.60
C LYS A 833 -28.65 -22.75 -60.71
N LEU A 834 -28.87 -21.97 -59.68
CA LEU A 834 -29.95 -20.94 -59.56
C LEU A 834 -29.51 -19.56 -60.02
N GLY A 835 -28.25 -19.36 -60.47
CA GLY A 835 -27.76 -18.10 -61.03
C GLY A 835 -27.56 -16.96 -59.98
N PHE A 836 -26.81 -17.20 -58.91
CA PHE A 836 -26.51 -16.18 -57.95
C PHE A 836 -25.59 -15.08 -58.49
N PRO A 837 -25.65 -13.88 -57.91
CA PRO A 837 -24.66 -12.85 -58.15
C PRO A 837 -23.24 -13.35 -57.85
N TYR A 838 -22.31 -13.05 -58.77
CA TYR A 838 -20.91 -13.52 -58.69
C TYR A 838 -20.24 -13.18 -57.31
N TRP A 839 -20.57 -12.03 -56.72
CA TRP A 839 -19.97 -11.60 -55.47
C TRP A 839 -20.34 -12.52 -54.29
N ILE A 840 -21.54 -13.08 -54.21
CA ILE A 840 -21.95 -14.05 -53.19
C ILE A 840 -21.11 -15.31 -53.28
N THR A 841 -20.87 -15.78 -54.52
CA THR A 841 -20.06 -16.96 -54.75
C THR A 841 -18.60 -16.72 -54.36
N ALA A 842 -18.04 -15.55 -54.71
CA ALA A 842 -16.69 -15.18 -54.37
C ALA A 842 -16.48 -15.06 -52.87
N GLU A 843 -17.43 -14.46 -52.12
CA GLU A 843 -17.36 -14.31 -50.69
C GLU A 843 -17.48 -15.66 -49.97
N TYR A 844 -18.35 -16.55 -50.45
CA TYR A 844 -18.47 -17.89 -49.90
C TYR A 844 -17.17 -18.69 -50.08
N GLN A 845 -16.55 -18.60 -51.28
CA GLN A 845 -15.27 -19.24 -51.56
C GLN A 845 -14.14 -18.67 -50.70
N ALA A 846 -14.13 -17.36 -50.47
CA ALA A 846 -13.12 -16.70 -49.63
C ALA A 846 -13.22 -17.15 -48.18
N LEU A 847 -14.45 -17.26 -47.63
CA LEU A 847 -14.66 -17.75 -46.27
C LEU A 847 -14.28 -19.23 -46.13
N HIS A 848 -14.61 -20.07 -47.07
CA HIS A 848 -14.19 -21.48 -47.11
C HIS A 848 -12.67 -21.60 -47.18
N ALA A 849 -12.03 -20.89 -48.09
CA ALA A 849 -10.58 -20.88 -48.21
C ALA A 849 -9.88 -20.41 -46.89
N CYS A 850 -10.51 -19.49 -46.19
CA CYS A 850 -10.00 -19.06 -44.85
C CYS A 850 -10.11 -20.19 -43.82
N VAL A 851 -11.22 -20.95 -43.78
CA VAL A 851 -11.39 -22.11 -42.88
C VAL A 851 -10.36 -23.20 -43.21
N ASP A 852 -10.13 -23.48 -44.50
CA ASP A 852 -9.21 -24.50 -44.97
C ASP A 852 -7.75 -24.10 -44.68
N ALA A 853 -7.38 -22.86 -44.99
CA ALA A 853 -6.03 -22.36 -44.79
C ALA A 853 -5.57 -22.35 -43.32
N ASN A 854 -6.50 -22.20 -42.40
CA ASN A 854 -6.23 -22.19 -40.96
C ASN A 854 -6.46 -23.55 -40.28
N GLY A 855 -6.86 -24.60 -41.04
CA GLY A 855 -7.13 -25.91 -40.43
C GLY A 855 -8.31 -25.92 -39.42
N TRP A 856 -9.29 -25.04 -39.58
CA TRP A 856 -10.41 -24.86 -38.66
C TRP A 856 -11.54 -25.87 -38.83
N GLN A 857 -11.40 -26.85 -39.73
CA GLN A 857 -12.35 -27.93 -39.97
C GLN A 857 -12.30 -29.01 -38.88
N THR A 858 -12.43 -28.61 -37.59
CA THR A 858 -12.47 -29.55 -36.48
C THR A 858 -13.91 -29.77 -36.01
N GLY A 859 -14.20 -30.96 -35.47
CA GLY A 859 -15.49 -31.29 -34.88
C GLY A 859 -15.74 -30.71 -33.51
N ASP A 860 -14.80 -29.95 -32.99
CA ASP A 860 -14.94 -29.33 -31.65
C ASP A 860 -16.08 -28.31 -31.66
N PRO A 861 -16.88 -28.21 -30.57
CA PRO A 861 -17.93 -27.22 -30.44
C PRO A 861 -17.43 -25.79 -30.69
N LEU A 862 -18.27 -24.95 -31.28
CA LEU A 862 -18.02 -23.50 -31.40
C LEU A 862 -18.39 -22.79 -30.14
N ASP A 863 -17.63 -21.75 -29.81
CA ASP A 863 -17.92 -20.83 -28.69
C ASP A 863 -18.98 -19.79 -29.14
N ALA A 864 -19.51 -19.02 -28.19
CA ALA A 864 -20.54 -18.00 -28.46
C ALA A 864 -20.14 -16.94 -29.50
N GLY A 865 -18.85 -16.83 -29.85
CA GLY A 865 -18.31 -15.92 -30.87
C GLY A 865 -18.93 -16.13 -32.26
N TYR A 866 -19.32 -17.37 -32.65
CA TYR A 866 -19.93 -17.63 -33.93
C TYR A 866 -21.32 -16.98 -34.10
N LEU A 867 -22.09 -16.91 -33.05
CA LEU A 867 -23.37 -16.19 -33.05
C LEU A 867 -23.18 -14.69 -33.27
N TYR A 868 -22.15 -14.13 -32.63
CA TYR A 868 -21.78 -12.73 -32.83
C TYR A 868 -21.47 -12.48 -34.33
N ALA A 869 -20.61 -13.29 -34.92
CA ALA A 869 -20.26 -13.18 -36.32
C ALA A 869 -21.47 -13.37 -37.25
N PHE A 870 -22.34 -14.33 -36.92
CA PHE A 870 -23.58 -14.58 -37.69
C PHE A 870 -24.49 -13.35 -37.77
N TYR A 871 -24.63 -12.61 -36.68
CA TYR A 871 -25.51 -11.44 -36.63
C TYR A 871 -24.88 -10.18 -37.22
N ILE A 872 -23.55 -10.06 -37.15
CA ILE A 872 -22.85 -8.83 -37.56
C ILE A 872 -22.37 -8.90 -39.01
N TYR A 873 -22.02 -10.10 -39.48
CA TYR A 873 -21.47 -10.24 -40.81
C TYR A 873 -22.41 -9.72 -41.90
N GLU A 874 -21.93 -8.72 -42.64
CA GLU A 874 -22.55 -8.26 -43.91
C GLU A 874 -21.59 -8.55 -45.05
N PRO A 875 -22.04 -9.34 -46.05
CA PRO A 875 -21.22 -9.59 -47.25
C PRO A 875 -20.84 -8.27 -47.91
N LYS A 876 -19.60 -8.16 -48.39
CA LYS A 876 -19.15 -7.00 -49.17
C LYS A 876 -19.97 -6.86 -50.45
N THR A 877 -20.97 -6.01 -50.41
CA THR A 877 -21.66 -5.64 -51.66
C THR A 877 -20.72 -4.72 -52.43
N HIS A 878 -20.12 -5.19 -53.52
CA HIS A 878 -19.47 -4.29 -54.47
C HIS A 878 -20.54 -3.27 -54.91
N GLY A 879 -20.17 -1.99 -54.78
CA GLY A 879 -21.09 -0.86 -54.88
C GLY A 879 -21.99 -0.97 -56.10
N ARG A 880 -23.31 -0.79 -55.88
CA ARG A 880 -24.20 -0.32 -56.92
C ARG A 880 -23.69 1.05 -57.36
N THR A 881 -23.11 1.11 -58.53
CA THR A 881 -23.04 2.37 -59.27
C THR A 881 -24.47 2.84 -59.49
N SER A 882 -24.68 4.14 -59.31
CA SER A 882 -25.98 4.84 -59.40
C SER A 882 -26.66 4.76 -60.78
N ASP A 883 -26.09 4.05 -61.71
CA ASP A 883 -26.62 3.84 -63.05
C ASP A 883 -26.93 2.36 -63.20
N GLY A 884 -28.25 2.06 -63.19
CA GLY A 884 -28.86 0.72 -63.31
C GLY A 884 -28.51 -0.05 -64.57
N LYS A 885 -27.23 -0.37 -64.78
CA LYS A 885 -26.82 -1.34 -65.77
C LYS A 885 -25.94 -2.38 -65.07
N GLU A 886 -26.41 -3.62 -65.16
CA GLU A 886 -25.67 -4.84 -64.83
C GLU A 886 -24.35 -4.90 -65.59
N GLY A 887 -23.25 -5.04 -64.94
CA GLY A 887 -22.00 -5.43 -65.46
C GLY A 887 -21.49 -6.64 -64.67
#